data_5e89e21031391f8e09428ceaa67da935
#
_entry.id   5e89e21031391f8e09428ceaa67da935
#
_cell.length_a   1.000
_cell.length_b   1.000
_cell.length_c   1.000
_cell.angle_alpha   90.00
_cell.angle_beta   90.00
_cell.angle_gamma   90.00
#
_symmetry.space_group_name_H-M   'P 1'
#
loop_
_entity.id
_entity.type
_entity.pdbx_description
1 polymer ?
#
loop_
_entity_poly.entity_id
_entity_poly.type
_entity_poly.pdbx_seq_one_letter_code
_entity_poly.pdbx_strand_id
1 'polypeptide(L)'
;METTHSVSPNLVQRIFGAKDLKLNIKNFLISVSHKRKKEFDYREILNVKVRKKLIFYNLEIYFEKQNQIFSKLTKTQKEYYYFILKNLQKIKECFEDIILLTNGKQYINNKQLQIWIIKNKEILKFLNRFQKTSLGIVELKILKFYKQMDKIIILKNKYFVESEIKKFKILFDKIEDNPLTYAQRKAIVTDEDSTLVVAGAGTGKTSTVVGKVSYLVTKNQIKPNEILALAYGKDAAQEMRERVKEKTGIDTEIRTFHALGKKIIEDISKNKIKISDAATNEKRKLNLIADILRAMLKNPNSKENIINFISKHRYPAKYREDFNTDTNYFEYMRKFDLITLKGELVKSFEELLIADWLFLNGVFYEYEFPFEHDTSTRSKDQYRPDFKLGQGIYLEHFGVDKNGNTAPYISKDKYNRSMDWKRSLCRRKNITLIESYSWERMEGVLLTNLKEKLIKNRIKINPNDPEIEKQLFEKKELSDRLITLLAEFLSIYKEGQFTREEVISSVKNISSDEKERYYVFLNLFFDVYDRYQNFLKRRQEYDFADLLKLGTEKLKNKSFKTNFKRIIIDEYQDISRGRYRFLKAIIENQDDCRIMCVGDDWQSIYAFNGSDIKFTFDFEQIFGRTARVDLDKSFRFSQPILDVSSRFIQRNPFQLKKKIISKPSNIKNTIEIINLDYGESNNLLNVFKTVDNVRPKNKKWVVYILGRYNRIAKKNNIYPDIPKEIKLKFKNLKFEFMTIHKSKGLGADAIIILNLEAGKYGFPGYIENDPIMNLVRPGEQDFKNAEERRVLYVAMTRAKQKIILCSNSYFPSEFIDELKTYPEVSFEKKSLINKNYLPCPSCTSGKLYLKKPKRINGYAWSCSLEPYCIGKAKYCKNCNKYPAVSNNRCIDPECKSS
;
A
#
# COMPACT_ATOMS: atom_id res chain seq x y z
N MET A 1 -1.60 51.50 23.79
CA MET A 1 -0.59 51.04 24.79
C MET A 1 0.64 51.88 24.64
N GLU A 2 1.01 52.55 25.68
CA GLU A 2 2.19 53.38 25.67
C GLU A 2 3.46 52.52 25.80
N THR A 3 4.34 52.61 24.81
CA THR A 3 5.67 51.98 24.84
C THR A 3 6.71 53.06 25.10
N THR A 4 7.28 53.06 26.27
CA THR A 4 8.38 53.98 26.59
C THR A 4 9.69 53.21 26.59
N HIS A 5 10.62 53.58 25.71
CA HIS A 5 12.01 53.18 25.80
C HIS A 5 12.77 54.25 26.53
N SER A 6 13.35 53.96 27.69
CA SER A 6 14.22 54.92 28.38
C SER A 6 15.65 54.38 28.44
N VAL A 7 16.58 55.10 27.92
CA VAL A 7 18.02 54.81 28.07
C VAL A 7 18.52 55.53 29.30
N SER A 8 18.97 54.78 30.32
CA SER A 8 19.70 55.32 31.43
C SER A 8 21.17 55.46 31.06
N PRO A 9 21.82 56.58 31.33
CA PRO A 9 23.26 56.70 31.17
C PRO A 9 23.98 55.63 31.99
N ASN A 10 25.04 55.02 31.43
CA ASN A 10 25.93 54.17 32.26
C ASN A 10 26.69 54.94 33.33
N LEU A 11 27.36 54.21 34.24
CA LEU A 11 28.10 54.88 35.35
C LEU A 11 29.09 55.93 34.87
N VAL A 12 29.73 55.66 33.71
CA VAL A 12 30.72 56.59 33.12
C VAL A 12 30.04 57.87 32.60
N GLN A 13 28.82 57.70 31.97
CA GLN A 13 28.02 58.86 31.52
C GLN A 13 27.53 59.71 32.67
N ARG A 14 27.22 59.13 33.84
CA ARG A 14 26.82 59.81 35.06
C ARG A 14 27.99 60.66 35.65
N ILE A 15 29.19 60.07 35.67
CA ILE A 15 30.38 60.72 36.16
C ILE A 15 30.74 61.94 35.31
N PHE A 16 30.54 61.88 34.00
CA PHE A 16 30.88 62.99 33.08
C PHE A 16 29.72 63.98 32.77
N GLY A 17 28.68 64.04 33.62
CA GLY A 17 27.65 65.05 33.54
C GLY A 17 26.47 64.77 32.59
N ALA A 18 26.40 63.56 32.11
CA ALA A 18 25.26 63.14 31.22
C ALA A 18 24.11 62.47 31.99
N LYS A 19 23.88 62.90 33.24
CA LYS A 19 22.98 62.26 34.22
C LYS A 19 21.53 62.21 33.81
N ASP A 20 21.05 63.16 33.00
CA ASP A 20 19.64 63.34 32.74
C ASP A 20 19.26 63.09 31.24
N LEU A 21 20.21 62.60 30.46
CA LEU A 21 19.90 62.33 29.04
C LEU A 21 19.19 61.02 28.92
N LYS A 22 17.89 61.06 28.58
CA LYS A 22 17.07 59.88 28.32
C LYS A 22 16.45 59.99 26.93
N LEU A 23 16.55 58.92 26.16
CA LEU A 23 15.83 58.77 24.92
C LEU A 23 14.59 57.88 25.22
N ASN A 24 13.38 58.42 25.04
CA ASN A 24 12.17 57.69 25.20
C ASN A 24 11.43 57.57 23.85
N ILE A 25 11.01 56.39 23.52
CA ILE A 25 10.16 56.10 22.35
C ILE A 25 8.79 55.67 22.87
N LYS A 26 7.78 56.56 22.72
CA LYS A 26 6.43 56.40 23.22
C LYS A 26 5.47 56.50 22.05
N ASN A 27 4.65 55.47 21.81
CA ASN A 27 3.68 55.47 20.69
C ASN A 27 4.28 55.91 19.35
N PHE A 28 5.54 55.49 19.06
CA PHE A 28 6.30 55.92 17.89
C PHE A 28 6.70 57.41 17.88
N LEU A 29 6.53 58.12 18.98
CA LEU A 29 7.14 59.41 19.21
C LEU A 29 8.47 59.22 19.93
N ILE A 30 9.50 59.91 19.47
CA ILE A 30 10.83 59.92 20.09
C ILE A 30 10.90 61.15 20.99
N SER A 31 11.06 60.94 22.29
CA SER A 31 11.25 62.05 23.23
C SER A 31 12.69 62.07 23.77
N VAL A 32 13.29 63.24 23.77
CA VAL A 32 14.62 63.49 24.34
C VAL A 32 14.40 64.32 25.60
N SER A 33 14.77 63.77 26.77
CA SER A 33 14.71 64.49 28.07
C SER A 33 16.08 64.90 28.56
N HIS A 34 16.37 66.19 28.54
CA HIS A 34 17.48 66.85 29.21
C HIS A 34 16.99 68.25 29.51
N LYS A 35 16.92 68.66 30.76
CA LYS A 35 16.40 69.98 31.22
C LYS A 35 15.10 70.49 30.59
N ARG A 36 14.86 70.17 29.30
CA ARG A 36 13.54 70.40 28.58
C ARG A 36 13.24 69.21 27.76
N LYS A 37 12.03 68.62 27.91
CA LYS A 37 11.53 67.47 27.14
C LYS A 37 11.16 67.94 25.73
N LYS A 38 11.74 67.32 24.71
CA LYS A 38 11.35 67.50 23.30
C LYS A 38 10.83 66.17 22.75
N GLU A 39 9.74 66.18 22.05
CA GLU A 39 9.13 65.03 21.40
C GLU A 39 9.17 65.25 19.89
N PHE A 40 9.53 64.19 19.12
CA PHE A 40 9.62 64.21 17.68
C PHE A 40 8.85 63.03 17.13
N ASP A 41 8.15 63.21 16.01
CA ASP A 41 7.56 62.07 15.26
C ASP A 41 8.69 61.29 14.59
N TYR A 42 8.63 59.95 14.64
CA TYR A 42 9.62 59.10 13.97
C TYR A 42 9.63 59.31 12.44
N ARG A 43 8.54 59.80 11.85
CA ARG A 43 8.43 60.12 10.43
C ARG A 43 9.30 61.31 10.03
N GLU A 44 9.70 62.15 10.99
CA GLU A 44 10.60 63.28 10.78
C GLU A 44 12.08 62.89 10.73
N ILE A 45 12.42 61.62 10.95
CA ILE A 45 13.82 61.16 10.91
C ILE A 45 14.29 61.03 9.46
N LEU A 46 15.18 61.90 9.04
CA LEU A 46 15.78 61.89 7.70
C LEU A 46 16.97 60.93 7.60
N ASN A 47 17.79 60.85 8.62
CA ASN A 47 18.98 60.00 8.63
C ASN A 47 19.48 59.69 10.04
N VAL A 48 20.20 58.58 10.17
CA VAL A 48 20.85 58.18 11.42
C VAL A 48 22.31 57.84 11.11
N LYS A 49 23.26 58.56 11.75
CA LYS A 49 24.70 58.32 11.58
C LYS A 49 25.34 57.96 12.91
N VAL A 50 26.43 57.22 12.86
CA VAL A 50 27.22 56.85 14.03
C VAL A 50 28.66 57.23 13.81
N ARG A 51 29.25 57.96 14.79
CA ARG A 51 30.67 58.32 14.81
C ARG A 51 31.37 57.73 16.02
N LYS A 52 32.56 57.14 15.83
CA LYS A 52 33.41 56.64 16.91
C LYS A 52 34.23 57.81 17.48
N LYS A 53 34.20 57.96 18.81
CA LYS A 53 35.09 58.83 19.54
C LYS A 53 35.82 58.04 20.63
N LEU A 54 37.13 57.80 20.43
CA LEU A 54 37.96 57.07 21.41
C LEU A 54 37.31 55.77 21.89
N ILE A 55 36.85 55.68 23.13
CA ILE A 55 36.26 54.48 23.78
C ILE A 55 34.71 54.45 23.59
N PHE A 56 34.12 55.58 23.21
CA PHE A 56 32.65 55.72 23.08
C PHE A 56 32.20 55.99 21.65
N TYR A 57 30.90 55.87 21.44
CA TYR A 57 30.28 56.15 20.17
C TYR A 57 29.23 57.25 20.29
N ASN A 58 29.10 58.12 19.28
CA ASN A 58 28.02 59.07 19.14
C ASN A 58 26.99 58.52 18.18
N LEU A 59 25.72 58.65 18.52
CA LEU A 59 24.59 58.42 17.66
C LEU A 59 24.00 59.78 17.25
N GLU A 60 24.05 60.12 15.98
CA GLU A 60 23.53 61.34 15.41
C GLU A 60 22.21 61.02 14.71
N ILE A 61 21.12 61.70 15.09
CA ILE A 61 19.80 61.57 14.50
C ILE A 61 19.49 62.88 13.78
N TYR A 62 19.26 62.80 12.51
CA TYR A 62 18.94 63.94 11.65
C TYR A 62 17.42 64.02 11.47
N PHE A 63 16.80 65.05 11.94
CA PHE A 63 15.40 65.38 11.72
C PHE A 63 15.28 66.47 10.69
N GLU A 64 14.08 66.65 10.12
CA GLU A 64 13.75 67.66 9.12
C GLU A 64 14.00 69.07 9.62
N LYS A 65 13.80 69.32 10.93
CA LYS A 65 13.94 70.65 11.56
C LYS A 65 15.12 70.82 12.53
N GLN A 66 15.65 69.71 13.03
CA GLN A 66 16.73 69.73 14.05
C GLN A 66 17.54 68.42 14.05
N ASN A 67 18.83 68.54 14.41
CA ASN A 67 19.71 67.37 14.60
C ASN A 67 19.95 67.12 16.08
N GLN A 68 20.00 65.86 16.50
CA GLN A 68 20.30 65.41 17.87
C GLN A 68 21.50 64.50 17.89
N ILE A 69 22.36 64.63 18.87
CA ILE A 69 23.59 63.85 19.07
C ILE A 69 23.54 63.20 20.43
N PHE A 70 23.54 61.89 20.48
CA PHE A 70 23.69 61.09 21.70
C PHE A 70 25.11 60.61 21.81
N SER A 71 25.83 61.09 22.83
CA SER A 71 27.25 60.84 23.09
C SER A 71 27.45 59.75 24.14
N LYS A 72 28.66 59.18 24.15
CA LYS A 72 29.11 58.19 25.17
C LYS A 72 28.29 56.91 25.27
N LEU A 73 27.78 56.41 24.17
CA LEU A 73 27.10 55.12 24.11
C LEU A 73 28.14 53.97 24.07
N THR A 74 27.85 52.86 24.70
CA THR A 74 28.60 51.61 24.49
C THR A 74 28.39 51.08 23.06
N LYS A 75 29.30 50.22 22.58
CA LYS A 75 29.18 49.62 21.26
C LYS A 75 27.83 48.91 21.07
N THR A 76 27.39 48.13 22.06
CA THR A 76 26.12 47.39 22.04
C THR A 76 24.90 48.33 22.01
N GLN A 77 24.90 49.39 22.84
CA GLN A 77 23.82 50.39 22.88
C GLN A 77 23.72 51.14 21.55
N LYS A 78 24.86 51.48 20.96
CA LYS A 78 24.92 52.13 19.66
C LYS A 78 24.31 51.22 18.56
N GLU A 79 24.73 49.95 18.48
CA GLU A 79 24.22 48.99 17.48
C GLU A 79 22.71 48.82 17.62
N TYR A 80 22.22 48.71 18.86
CA TYR A 80 20.80 48.58 19.15
C TYR A 80 20.00 49.83 18.68
N TYR A 81 20.36 51.04 19.19
CA TYR A 81 19.60 52.26 18.85
C TYR A 81 19.72 52.65 17.40
N TYR A 82 20.88 52.49 16.78
CA TYR A 82 21.03 52.70 15.34
C TYR A 82 20.10 51.81 14.54
N PHE A 83 20.04 50.51 14.87
CA PHE A 83 19.16 49.59 14.17
C PHE A 83 17.67 49.91 14.40
N ILE A 84 17.27 50.13 15.63
CA ILE A 84 15.88 50.43 15.99
C ILE A 84 15.40 51.69 15.25
N LEU A 85 16.18 52.80 15.35
CA LEU A 85 15.80 54.06 14.71
C LEU A 85 15.75 53.97 13.20
N LYS A 86 16.71 53.28 12.59
CA LYS A 86 16.72 53.04 11.14
C LYS A 86 15.53 52.13 10.66
N ASN A 87 15.02 51.29 11.50
CA ASN A 87 13.98 50.32 11.17
C ASN A 87 12.67 50.55 11.94
N LEU A 88 12.45 51.73 12.55
CA LEU A 88 11.25 52.01 13.34
C LEU A 88 9.95 51.68 12.63
N GLN A 89 9.82 52.09 11.36
CA GLN A 89 8.65 51.83 10.55
C GLN A 89 8.44 50.30 10.37
N LYS A 90 9.48 49.56 10.02
CA LYS A 90 9.41 48.10 9.84
C LYS A 90 9.07 47.36 11.15
N ILE A 91 9.59 47.86 12.30
CA ILE A 91 9.27 47.26 13.61
C ILE A 91 7.82 47.51 13.99
N LYS A 92 7.29 48.69 13.66
CA LYS A 92 5.89 49.04 13.82
C LYS A 92 4.99 48.10 12.95
N GLU A 93 5.30 47.97 11.68
CA GLU A 93 4.61 47.07 10.76
C GLU A 93 4.67 45.60 11.26
N CYS A 94 5.83 45.15 11.70
CA CYS A 94 5.98 43.80 12.27
C CYS A 94 5.07 43.58 13.50
N PHE A 95 4.94 44.58 14.37
CA PHE A 95 4.04 44.48 15.52
C PHE A 95 2.56 44.59 15.15
N GLU A 96 2.21 45.45 14.21
CA GLU A 96 0.85 45.56 13.65
C GLU A 96 0.43 44.25 12.98
N ASP A 97 1.31 43.63 12.21
CA ASP A 97 1.08 42.29 11.63
C ASP A 97 0.76 41.22 12.72
N ILE A 98 1.50 41.27 13.86
CA ILE A 98 1.22 40.36 15.00
C ILE A 98 -0.19 40.62 15.57
N ILE A 99 -0.55 41.92 15.74
CA ILE A 99 -1.86 42.28 16.25
C ILE A 99 -2.98 41.80 15.27
N LEU A 100 -2.79 42.00 13.99
CA LEU A 100 -3.72 41.52 12.95
C LEU A 100 -3.85 39.99 12.98
N LEU A 101 -2.72 39.27 13.04
CA LEU A 101 -2.71 37.82 13.15
C LEU A 101 -3.42 37.33 14.42
N THR A 102 -3.15 37.95 15.57
CA THR A 102 -3.66 37.44 16.86
C THR A 102 -5.07 37.90 17.19
N ASN A 103 -5.50 39.09 16.79
CA ASN A 103 -6.84 39.61 17.04
C ASN A 103 -7.84 39.29 15.93
N GLY A 104 -7.39 38.89 14.75
CA GLY A 104 -8.25 38.54 13.62
C GLY A 104 -9.21 37.39 13.94
N LYS A 105 -10.40 37.39 13.33
CA LYS A 105 -11.41 36.32 13.45
C LYS A 105 -11.18 35.18 12.45
N GLN A 106 -9.93 34.95 12.02
CA GLN A 106 -9.59 33.91 11.02
C GLN A 106 -8.68 32.87 11.62
N TYR A 107 -8.68 31.69 10.99
CA TYR A 107 -7.70 30.65 11.23
C TYR A 107 -6.33 31.10 10.72
N ILE A 108 -5.29 30.92 11.50
CA ILE A 108 -3.92 31.24 11.10
C ILE A 108 -3.24 29.98 10.61
N ASN A 109 -2.95 29.92 9.31
CA ASN A 109 -2.27 28.79 8.68
C ASN A 109 -0.73 28.96 8.67
N ASN A 110 -0.04 27.88 8.33
CA ASN A 110 1.41 27.88 8.31
C ASN A 110 2.00 28.85 7.28
N LYS A 111 1.41 28.95 6.09
CA LYS A 111 1.89 29.85 5.02
C LYS A 111 1.89 31.32 5.48
N GLN A 112 0.84 31.74 6.17
CA GLN A 112 0.76 33.11 6.74
C GLN A 112 1.90 33.34 7.75
N LEU A 113 2.20 32.35 8.58
CA LEU A 113 3.30 32.42 9.54
C LEU A 113 4.67 32.49 8.85
N GLN A 114 4.89 31.67 7.83
CA GLN A 114 6.15 31.69 7.08
C GLN A 114 6.36 33.02 6.34
N ILE A 115 5.31 33.56 5.74
CA ILE A 115 5.36 34.89 5.10
C ILE A 115 5.75 35.96 6.15
N TRP A 116 5.14 35.94 7.34
CA TRP A 116 5.49 36.86 8.41
C TRP A 116 6.94 36.70 8.88
N ILE A 117 7.43 35.47 9.07
CA ILE A 117 8.81 35.16 9.45
C ILE A 117 9.79 35.68 8.38
N ILE A 118 9.54 35.39 7.11
CA ILE A 118 10.42 35.79 6.00
C ILE A 118 10.47 37.32 5.89
N LYS A 119 9.30 37.97 5.91
CA LYS A 119 9.17 39.45 5.87
C LYS A 119 9.98 40.10 6.99
N ASN A 120 10.00 39.51 8.18
CA ASN A 120 10.58 40.11 9.37
C ASN A 120 11.94 39.50 9.77
N LYS A 121 12.55 38.65 8.91
CA LYS A 121 13.77 37.88 9.23
C LYS A 121 14.91 38.72 9.80
N GLU A 122 15.19 39.88 9.24
CA GLU A 122 16.28 40.77 9.72
C GLU A 122 16.01 41.32 11.11
N ILE A 123 14.76 41.76 11.35
CA ILE A 123 14.32 42.26 12.66
C ILE A 123 14.45 41.15 13.71
N LEU A 124 13.92 39.98 13.43
CA LEU A 124 13.96 38.85 14.35
C LEU A 124 15.39 38.38 14.64
N LYS A 125 16.26 38.32 13.62
CA LYS A 125 17.68 38.01 13.79
C LYS A 125 18.39 39.04 14.64
N PHE A 126 18.11 40.32 14.49
CA PHE A 126 18.68 41.37 15.27
C PHE A 126 18.20 41.30 16.71
N LEU A 127 16.88 41.30 16.97
CA LEU A 127 16.31 41.27 18.32
C LEU A 127 16.76 40.05 19.15
N ASN A 128 16.97 38.91 18.50
CA ASN A 128 17.38 37.68 19.19
C ASN A 128 18.84 37.73 19.72
N ARG A 129 19.67 38.70 19.28
CA ARG A 129 21.04 38.89 19.77
C ARG A 129 21.12 39.67 21.09
N PHE A 130 20.06 40.39 21.47
CA PHE A 130 20.08 41.25 22.67
C PHE A 130 19.46 40.56 23.87
N GLN A 131 19.99 40.85 25.06
CA GLN A 131 19.37 40.39 26.31
C GLN A 131 18.00 41.07 26.52
N LYS A 132 17.07 40.36 27.15
CA LYS A 132 15.70 40.85 27.40
C LYS A 132 15.64 42.20 28.11
N THR A 133 16.61 42.48 28.99
CA THR A 133 16.74 43.73 29.75
C THR A 133 17.12 44.95 28.90
N SER A 134 17.60 44.71 27.67
CA SER A 134 18.03 45.80 26.77
C SER A 134 16.96 46.13 25.71
N LEU A 135 15.87 45.35 25.62
CA LEU A 135 14.83 45.53 24.63
C LEU A 135 13.67 46.36 25.19
N GLY A 136 13.03 47.13 24.31
CA GLY A 136 11.81 47.85 24.63
C GLY A 136 10.56 46.92 24.67
N ILE A 137 9.44 47.48 25.06
CA ILE A 137 8.20 46.70 25.25
C ILE A 137 7.70 46.12 23.93
N VAL A 138 7.80 46.84 22.83
CA VAL A 138 7.36 46.38 21.51
C VAL A 138 8.25 45.24 21.02
N GLU A 139 9.57 45.43 21.07
CA GLU A 139 10.58 44.43 20.70
C GLU A 139 10.46 43.15 21.53
N LEU A 140 10.24 43.32 22.85
CA LEU A 140 9.98 42.16 23.74
C LEU A 140 8.71 41.43 23.35
N LYS A 141 7.64 42.10 22.96
CA LYS A 141 6.39 41.46 22.47
C LYS A 141 6.64 40.75 21.16
N ILE A 142 7.35 41.34 20.19
CA ILE A 142 7.73 40.71 18.94
C ILE A 142 8.56 39.44 19.22
N LEU A 143 9.59 39.55 20.04
CA LEU A 143 10.45 38.42 20.38
C LEU A 143 9.72 37.33 21.16
N LYS A 144 8.84 37.70 22.10
CA LYS A 144 7.98 36.75 22.82
C LYS A 144 7.02 36.01 21.87
N PHE A 145 6.37 36.73 20.96
CA PHE A 145 5.52 36.13 19.94
C PHE A 145 6.34 35.16 19.11
N TYR A 146 7.49 35.56 18.58
CA TYR A 146 8.33 34.70 17.76
C TYR A 146 8.77 33.42 18.50
N LYS A 147 9.24 33.53 19.76
CA LYS A 147 9.69 32.38 20.56
C LYS A 147 8.55 31.45 21.03
N GLN A 148 7.34 31.97 21.17
CA GLN A 148 6.15 31.21 21.62
C GLN A 148 5.09 31.08 20.54
N MET A 149 5.45 31.37 19.31
CA MET A 149 4.51 31.47 18.18
C MET A 149 3.63 30.24 18.07
N ASP A 150 4.23 29.02 18.11
CA ASP A 150 3.48 27.77 17.99
C ASP A 150 2.41 27.64 19.08
N LYS A 151 2.75 27.93 20.32
CA LYS A 151 1.79 27.86 21.45
C LYS A 151 0.67 28.88 21.29
N ILE A 152 1.00 30.12 20.91
CA ILE A 152 0.02 31.18 20.72
C ILE A 152 -0.95 30.83 19.60
N ILE A 153 -0.41 30.36 18.46
CA ILE A 153 -1.23 30.00 17.29
C ILE A 153 -2.11 28.79 17.55
N ILE A 154 -1.60 27.76 18.24
CA ILE A 154 -2.41 26.60 18.63
C ILE A 154 -3.60 27.05 19.47
N LEU A 155 -3.40 27.90 20.47
CA LEU A 155 -4.47 28.43 21.33
C LEU A 155 -5.47 29.28 20.53
N LYS A 156 -4.97 30.15 19.67
CA LYS A 156 -5.79 30.99 18.80
C LYS A 156 -6.65 30.17 17.85
N ASN A 157 -6.05 29.20 17.16
CA ASN A 157 -6.75 28.32 16.24
C ASN A 157 -7.77 27.42 16.96
N LYS A 158 -7.46 26.97 18.18
CA LYS A 158 -8.44 26.27 19.03
C LYS A 158 -9.65 27.15 19.32
N TYR A 159 -9.44 28.40 19.74
CA TYR A 159 -10.53 29.35 19.98
C TYR A 159 -11.37 29.61 18.72
N PHE A 160 -10.71 29.80 17.57
CA PHE A 160 -11.37 29.94 16.28
C PHE A 160 -12.27 28.74 15.97
N VAL A 161 -11.73 27.51 16.11
CA VAL A 161 -12.46 26.27 15.86
C VAL A 161 -13.70 26.17 16.73
N GLU A 162 -13.60 26.43 18.02
CA GLU A 162 -14.73 26.40 18.96
C GLU A 162 -15.81 27.47 18.61
N SER A 163 -15.37 28.66 18.24
CA SER A 163 -16.27 29.74 17.81
C SER A 163 -17.03 29.39 16.53
N GLU A 164 -16.34 28.86 15.53
CA GLU A 164 -16.96 28.48 14.25
C GLU A 164 -17.91 27.29 14.43
N ILE A 165 -17.57 26.29 15.27
CA ILE A 165 -18.45 25.16 15.57
C ILE A 165 -19.77 25.67 16.19
N LYS A 166 -19.71 26.65 17.11
CA LYS A 166 -20.90 27.27 17.71
C LYS A 166 -21.71 28.06 16.70
N LYS A 167 -21.02 28.86 15.88
CA LYS A 167 -21.67 29.71 14.85
C LYS A 167 -22.44 28.90 13.81
N PHE A 168 -21.90 27.81 13.35
CA PHE A 168 -22.49 26.95 12.32
C PHE A 168 -23.19 25.71 12.88
N LYS A 169 -23.58 25.71 14.16
CA LYS A 169 -24.21 24.57 14.81
C LYS A 169 -25.42 24.03 14.04
N ILE A 170 -26.32 24.90 13.57
CA ILE A 170 -27.53 24.50 12.84
C ILE A 170 -27.18 23.76 11.53
N LEU A 171 -26.16 24.21 10.80
CA LEU A 171 -25.67 23.53 9.62
C LEU A 171 -25.19 22.11 9.97
N PHE A 172 -24.35 22.00 11.00
CA PHE A 172 -23.75 20.73 11.38
C PHE A 172 -24.74 19.73 11.99
N ASP A 173 -25.82 20.23 12.55
CA ASP A 173 -26.90 19.40 13.13
C ASP A 173 -27.84 18.84 12.04
N LYS A 174 -27.95 19.51 10.87
CA LYS A 174 -28.95 19.21 9.84
C LYS A 174 -28.37 18.65 8.53
N ILE A 175 -27.05 18.66 8.37
CA ILE A 175 -26.45 18.28 7.09
C ILE A 175 -26.54 16.79 6.78
N GLU A 176 -26.65 15.96 7.80
CA GLU A 176 -26.87 14.52 7.72
C GLU A 176 -28.07 14.12 8.57
N ASP A 177 -28.53 12.88 8.44
CA ASP A 177 -29.64 12.35 9.24
C ASP A 177 -29.35 12.38 10.75
N ASN A 178 -28.06 12.28 11.10
CA ASN A 178 -27.60 12.45 12.49
C ASN A 178 -26.66 13.65 12.58
N PRO A 179 -26.70 14.42 13.69
CA PRO A 179 -25.78 15.52 13.91
C PRO A 179 -24.33 15.09 13.80
N LEU A 180 -23.50 15.90 13.14
CA LEU A 180 -22.06 15.64 13.03
C LEU A 180 -21.41 15.65 14.43
N THR A 181 -20.46 14.73 14.64
CA THR A 181 -19.68 14.68 15.89
C THR A 181 -18.77 15.90 16.04
N TYR A 182 -18.30 16.16 17.26
CA TYR A 182 -17.33 17.23 17.51
C TYR A 182 -16.07 17.08 16.65
N ALA A 183 -15.53 15.87 16.50
CA ALA A 183 -14.35 15.59 15.69
C ALA A 183 -14.59 15.90 14.20
N GLN A 184 -15.75 15.54 13.65
CA GLN A 184 -16.13 15.88 12.28
C GLN A 184 -16.26 17.40 12.11
N ARG A 185 -16.96 18.11 13.02
CA ARG A 185 -17.08 19.58 13.00
C ARG A 185 -15.73 20.25 13.08
N LYS A 186 -14.84 19.77 13.97
CA LYS A 186 -13.46 20.25 14.07
C LYS A 186 -12.70 20.10 12.75
N ALA A 187 -12.78 18.93 12.11
CA ALA A 187 -12.15 18.70 10.80
C ALA A 187 -12.68 19.66 9.73
N ILE A 188 -13.99 19.90 9.72
CA ILE A 188 -14.67 20.79 8.77
C ILE A 188 -14.23 22.25 8.93
N VAL A 189 -14.16 22.78 10.14
CA VAL A 189 -13.82 24.20 10.35
C VAL A 189 -12.33 24.48 10.38
N THR A 190 -11.48 23.46 10.56
CA THR A 190 -10.02 23.58 10.46
C THR A 190 -9.64 24.03 9.04
N ASP A 191 -8.82 25.10 8.93
CA ASP A 191 -8.46 25.73 7.65
C ASP A 191 -6.94 25.94 7.55
N GLU A 192 -6.19 24.88 7.83
CA GLU A 192 -4.73 24.83 7.66
C GLU A 192 -4.38 24.67 6.17
N ASP A 193 -3.15 24.98 5.77
CA ASP A 193 -2.67 24.77 4.40
C ASP A 193 -2.81 23.30 3.98
N SER A 194 -2.47 22.39 4.88
CA SER A 194 -2.72 20.97 4.74
C SER A 194 -3.40 20.39 5.99
N THR A 195 -4.48 19.65 5.76
CA THR A 195 -5.25 18.99 6.83
C THR A 195 -5.36 17.50 6.52
N LEU A 196 -4.90 16.66 7.45
CA LEU A 196 -5.09 15.21 7.38
C LEU A 196 -6.18 14.78 8.37
N VAL A 197 -7.28 14.26 7.86
CA VAL A 197 -8.36 13.67 8.65
C VAL A 197 -8.17 12.16 8.69
N VAL A 198 -7.73 11.67 9.84
CA VAL A 198 -7.52 10.24 10.08
C VAL A 198 -8.82 9.63 10.55
N ALA A 199 -9.38 8.76 9.75
CA ALA A 199 -10.65 8.14 10.00
C ALA A 199 -10.50 6.62 10.23
N GLY A 200 -11.51 5.99 10.78
CA GLY A 200 -11.69 4.55 10.76
C GLY A 200 -12.86 4.13 9.89
N ALA A 201 -13.12 2.83 9.84
CA ALA A 201 -14.27 2.31 9.12
C ALA A 201 -15.57 2.79 9.79
N GLY A 202 -16.49 3.37 9.00
CA GLY A 202 -17.80 3.82 9.49
C GLY A 202 -17.79 5.10 10.33
N THR A 203 -16.69 5.88 10.35
CA THR A 203 -16.62 7.14 11.12
C THR A 203 -17.19 8.35 10.38
N GLY A 204 -17.79 8.17 9.21
CA GLY A 204 -18.42 9.26 8.45
C GLY A 204 -17.43 10.12 7.66
N LYS A 205 -16.43 9.49 6.99
CA LYS A 205 -15.48 10.16 6.09
C LYS A 205 -16.21 11.04 5.08
N THR A 206 -17.09 10.45 4.28
CA THR A 206 -17.84 11.14 3.22
C THR A 206 -18.74 12.22 3.78
N SER A 207 -19.36 12.00 4.96
CA SER A 207 -20.15 13.04 5.66
C SER A 207 -19.30 14.23 6.08
N THR A 208 -18.02 13.99 6.46
CA THR A 208 -17.06 15.07 6.76
C THR A 208 -16.71 15.86 5.51
N VAL A 209 -16.53 15.18 4.37
CA VAL A 209 -16.26 15.84 3.07
C VAL A 209 -17.45 16.69 2.63
N VAL A 210 -18.66 16.13 2.64
CA VAL A 210 -19.92 16.86 2.33
C VAL A 210 -20.07 18.06 3.26
N GLY A 211 -19.84 17.86 4.57
CA GLY A 211 -19.86 18.93 5.57
C GLY A 211 -18.84 20.04 5.30
N LYS A 212 -17.61 19.70 4.86
CA LYS A 212 -16.60 20.70 4.53
C LYS A 212 -17.01 21.54 3.32
N VAL A 213 -17.47 20.91 2.24
CA VAL A 213 -17.95 21.64 1.05
C VAL A 213 -19.12 22.55 1.42
N SER A 214 -20.11 22.03 2.14
CA SER A 214 -21.27 22.78 2.58
C SER A 214 -20.91 23.98 3.47
N TYR A 215 -19.98 23.78 4.42
CA TYR A 215 -19.48 24.86 5.26
C TYR A 215 -18.77 25.97 4.47
N LEU A 216 -17.89 25.58 3.54
CA LEU A 216 -17.14 26.56 2.71
C LEU A 216 -18.08 27.40 1.86
N VAL A 217 -19.09 26.79 1.27
CA VAL A 217 -20.12 27.47 0.47
C VAL A 217 -20.97 28.37 1.34
N THR A 218 -21.51 27.88 2.47
CA THR A 218 -22.37 28.65 3.38
C THR A 218 -21.63 29.82 4.01
N LYS A 219 -20.33 29.68 4.26
CA LYS A 219 -19.49 30.77 4.79
C LYS A 219 -19.30 31.92 3.79
N ASN A 220 -19.61 31.70 2.51
CA ASN A 220 -19.59 32.67 1.42
C ASN A 220 -18.23 33.36 1.18
N GLN A 221 -17.13 32.74 1.60
CA GLN A 221 -15.77 33.26 1.43
C GLN A 221 -15.06 32.73 0.17
N ILE A 222 -15.60 31.63 -0.40
CA ILE A 222 -15.03 30.92 -1.54
C ILE A 222 -16.16 30.58 -2.51
N LYS A 223 -15.95 30.86 -3.78
CA LYS A 223 -16.94 30.55 -4.81
C LYS A 223 -17.02 29.04 -5.05
N PRO A 224 -18.17 28.47 -5.39
CA PRO A 224 -18.33 27.02 -5.63
C PRO A 224 -17.35 26.43 -6.65
N ASN A 225 -17.02 27.18 -7.70
CA ASN A 225 -16.07 26.80 -8.74
C ASN A 225 -14.58 26.88 -8.29
N GLU A 226 -14.31 27.46 -7.12
CA GLU A 226 -12.99 27.49 -6.49
C GLU A 226 -12.79 26.31 -5.51
N ILE A 227 -13.80 25.42 -5.36
CA ILE A 227 -13.76 24.22 -4.51
C ILE A 227 -13.70 22.99 -5.41
N LEU A 228 -12.70 22.15 -5.21
CA LEU A 228 -12.54 20.87 -5.88
C LEU A 228 -12.66 19.74 -4.85
N ALA A 229 -13.58 18.80 -5.05
CA ALA A 229 -13.57 17.55 -4.31
C ALA A 229 -13.18 16.38 -5.23
N LEU A 230 -12.22 15.58 -4.78
CA LEU A 230 -11.71 14.43 -5.51
C LEU A 230 -12.10 13.14 -4.80
N ALA A 231 -12.79 12.26 -5.55
CA ALA A 231 -13.13 10.91 -5.11
C ALA A 231 -12.31 9.87 -5.88
N TYR A 232 -12.19 8.67 -5.31
CA TYR A 232 -11.45 7.58 -5.93
C TYR A 232 -12.20 6.96 -7.13
N GLY A 233 -13.50 6.72 -7.00
CA GLY A 233 -14.35 6.08 -8.00
C GLY A 233 -15.45 6.99 -8.55
N LYS A 234 -16.00 6.61 -9.71
CA LYS A 234 -17.08 7.36 -10.37
C LYS A 234 -18.35 7.40 -9.51
N ASP A 235 -18.73 6.26 -8.94
CA ASP A 235 -19.96 6.15 -8.13
C ASP A 235 -19.84 7.00 -6.86
N ALA A 236 -18.68 6.97 -6.20
CA ALA A 236 -18.40 7.80 -5.03
C ALA A 236 -18.43 9.31 -5.37
N ALA A 237 -17.88 9.70 -6.51
CA ALA A 237 -17.93 11.09 -6.97
C ALA A 237 -19.38 11.53 -7.26
N GLN A 238 -20.17 10.66 -7.87
CA GLN A 238 -21.57 10.93 -8.17
C GLN A 238 -22.42 11.06 -6.91
N GLU A 239 -22.33 10.08 -6.00
CA GLU A 239 -23.01 10.12 -4.70
C GLU A 239 -22.67 11.39 -3.92
N MET A 240 -21.37 11.72 -3.84
CA MET A 240 -20.93 12.94 -3.16
C MET A 240 -21.51 14.20 -3.79
N ARG A 241 -21.57 14.29 -5.10
CA ARG A 241 -22.15 15.42 -5.82
C ARG A 241 -23.66 15.57 -5.54
N GLU A 242 -24.39 14.46 -5.60
CA GLU A 242 -25.83 14.44 -5.32
C GLU A 242 -26.10 14.90 -3.89
N ARG A 243 -25.35 14.38 -2.90
CA ARG A 243 -25.49 14.76 -1.48
C ARG A 243 -25.17 16.24 -1.26
N VAL A 244 -24.06 16.76 -1.85
CA VAL A 244 -23.70 18.17 -1.72
C VAL A 244 -24.81 19.04 -2.34
N LYS A 245 -25.29 18.73 -3.53
CA LYS A 245 -26.34 19.46 -4.21
C LYS A 245 -27.66 19.44 -3.43
N GLU A 246 -28.04 18.28 -2.90
CA GLU A 246 -29.25 18.13 -2.06
C GLU A 246 -29.16 19.00 -0.79
N LYS A 247 -28.01 19.03 -0.13
CA LYS A 247 -27.82 19.73 1.15
C LYS A 247 -27.56 21.24 1.03
N THR A 248 -27.04 21.69 -0.10
CA THR A 248 -26.64 23.10 -0.28
C THR A 248 -27.39 23.81 -1.39
N GLY A 249 -28.08 23.08 -2.28
CA GLY A 249 -28.66 23.63 -3.51
C GLY A 249 -27.62 24.04 -4.56
N ILE A 250 -26.32 23.84 -4.32
CA ILE A 250 -25.23 24.37 -5.13
C ILE A 250 -24.47 23.23 -5.81
N ASP A 251 -24.12 23.42 -7.05
CA ASP A 251 -23.25 22.52 -7.80
C ASP A 251 -21.78 22.95 -7.60
N THR A 252 -20.94 21.97 -7.24
CA THR A 252 -19.51 22.17 -7.02
C THR A 252 -18.71 21.19 -7.88
N GLU A 253 -17.44 21.48 -8.10
CA GLU A 253 -16.57 20.63 -8.93
C GLU A 253 -16.16 19.36 -8.16
N ILE A 254 -16.96 18.30 -8.31
CA ILE A 254 -16.70 16.99 -7.69
C ILE A 254 -16.39 15.98 -8.79
N ARG A 255 -15.16 15.41 -8.80
CA ARG A 255 -14.66 14.52 -9.86
C ARG A 255 -13.79 13.41 -9.32
N THR A 256 -13.51 12.42 -10.19
CA THR A 256 -12.36 11.55 -10.02
C THR A 256 -11.09 12.22 -10.57
N PHE A 257 -9.91 11.79 -10.13
CA PHE A 257 -8.62 12.27 -10.65
C PHE A 257 -8.56 12.19 -12.19
N HIS A 258 -8.95 11.04 -12.75
CA HIS A 258 -8.95 10.81 -14.19
C HIS A 258 -9.95 11.71 -14.94
N ALA A 259 -11.13 11.93 -14.35
CA ALA A 259 -12.13 12.82 -14.95
C ALA A 259 -11.66 14.29 -14.97
N LEU A 260 -10.92 14.72 -13.95
CA LEU A 260 -10.30 16.04 -13.93
C LEU A 260 -9.17 16.14 -14.96
N GLY A 261 -8.28 15.14 -15.04
CA GLY A 261 -7.23 15.08 -16.05
C GLY A 261 -7.79 15.15 -17.47
N LYS A 262 -8.85 14.37 -17.74
CA LYS A 262 -9.58 14.41 -19.01
C LYS A 262 -10.11 15.81 -19.32
N LYS A 263 -10.81 16.45 -18.37
CA LYS A 263 -11.34 17.81 -18.52
C LYS A 263 -10.25 18.82 -18.89
N ILE A 264 -9.12 18.80 -18.17
CA ILE A 264 -8.00 19.72 -18.45
C ILE A 264 -7.52 19.58 -19.90
N ILE A 265 -7.40 18.35 -20.39
CA ILE A 265 -6.91 18.11 -21.75
C ILE A 265 -7.97 18.54 -22.79
N GLU A 266 -9.25 18.23 -22.56
CA GLU A 266 -10.37 18.63 -23.44
C GLU A 266 -10.54 20.16 -23.51
N ASP A 267 -10.39 20.85 -22.38
CA ASP A 267 -10.46 22.31 -22.29
C ASP A 267 -9.35 22.99 -23.10
N ILE A 268 -8.15 22.39 -23.16
CA ILE A 268 -7.01 22.90 -23.94
C ILE A 268 -7.18 22.57 -25.42
N SER A 269 -7.46 21.30 -25.74
CA SER A 269 -7.50 20.81 -27.12
C SER A 269 -8.77 21.23 -27.88
N LYS A 270 -9.83 21.65 -27.14
CA LYS A 270 -11.20 21.87 -27.65
C LYS A 270 -11.84 20.64 -28.30
N ASN A 271 -11.23 19.49 -28.20
CA ASN A 271 -11.68 18.22 -28.76
C ASN A 271 -12.01 17.20 -27.64
N LYS A 272 -13.07 16.39 -27.87
CA LYS A 272 -13.39 15.29 -26.98
C LYS A 272 -12.34 14.20 -27.05
N ILE A 273 -11.88 13.72 -25.89
CA ILE A 273 -10.90 12.66 -25.77
C ILE A 273 -11.57 11.30 -25.81
N LYS A 274 -11.06 10.42 -26.68
CA LYS A 274 -11.48 9.03 -26.77
C LYS A 274 -10.65 8.15 -25.84
N ILE A 275 -11.32 7.44 -24.94
CA ILE A 275 -10.68 6.46 -24.07
C ILE A 275 -10.63 5.12 -24.78
N SER A 276 -9.45 4.49 -24.76
CA SER A 276 -9.26 3.18 -25.35
C SER A 276 -10.07 2.10 -24.64
N ASP A 277 -10.61 1.17 -25.41
CA ASP A 277 -11.30 -0.01 -24.87
C ASP A 277 -10.36 -0.87 -23.99
N ALA A 278 -9.08 -0.89 -24.31
CA ALA A 278 -8.07 -1.58 -23.50
C ALA A 278 -7.91 -0.96 -22.10
N ALA A 279 -8.26 0.33 -21.92
CA ALA A 279 -8.23 0.99 -20.61
C ALA A 279 -9.45 0.66 -19.75
N THR A 280 -10.57 0.30 -20.35
CA THR A 280 -11.85 0.04 -19.65
C THR A 280 -12.16 -1.44 -19.46
N ASN A 281 -11.51 -2.31 -20.21
CA ASN A 281 -11.76 -3.76 -20.21
C ASN A 281 -10.45 -4.54 -20.14
N GLU A 282 -10.25 -5.23 -19.01
CA GLU A 282 -9.04 -6.02 -18.75
C GLU A 282 -8.79 -7.10 -19.81
N LYS A 283 -9.84 -7.79 -20.26
CA LYS A 283 -9.71 -8.82 -21.31
C LYS A 283 -9.23 -8.22 -22.64
N ARG A 284 -9.70 -7.01 -22.99
CA ARG A 284 -9.23 -6.30 -24.20
C ARG A 284 -7.78 -5.86 -24.07
N LYS A 285 -7.36 -5.43 -22.88
CA LYS A 285 -5.95 -5.10 -22.60
C LYS A 285 -5.05 -6.33 -22.77
N LEU A 286 -5.41 -7.46 -22.16
CA LEU A 286 -4.65 -8.70 -22.30
C LEU A 286 -4.56 -9.16 -23.76
N ASN A 287 -5.67 -9.08 -24.51
CA ASN A 287 -5.69 -9.42 -25.93
C ASN A 287 -4.78 -8.49 -26.75
N LEU A 288 -4.79 -7.18 -26.48
CA LEU A 288 -3.91 -6.22 -27.18
C LEU A 288 -2.43 -6.53 -26.92
N ILE A 289 -2.06 -6.85 -25.69
CA ILE A 289 -0.68 -7.24 -25.36
C ILE A 289 -0.29 -8.56 -26.04
N ALA A 290 -1.24 -9.52 -26.10
CA ALA A 290 -1.03 -10.76 -26.85
C ALA A 290 -0.80 -10.49 -28.34
N ASP A 291 -1.57 -9.60 -28.95
CA ASP A 291 -1.41 -9.21 -30.37
C ASP A 291 -0.07 -8.51 -30.62
N ILE A 292 0.36 -7.64 -29.68
CA ILE A 292 1.67 -6.99 -29.73
C ILE A 292 2.78 -8.05 -29.68
N LEU A 293 2.71 -9.01 -28.76
CA LEU A 293 3.70 -10.09 -28.67
C LEU A 293 3.74 -10.95 -29.94
N ARG A 294 2.57 -11.31 -30.50
CA ARG A 294 2.50 -12.03 -31.79
C ARG A 294 3.16 -11.25 -32.94
N ALA A 295 2.97 -9.93 -32.98
CA ALA A 295 3.63 -9.08 -33.97
C ALA A 295 5.15 -9.01 -33.75
N MET A 296 5.59 -9.02 -32.48
CA MET A 296 7.03 -9.01 -32.12
C MET A 296 7.74 -10.31 -32.55
N LEU A 297 7.06 -11.45 -32.58
CA LEU A 297 7.65 -12.72 -33.03
C LEU A 297 8.04 -12.74 -34.51
N LYS A 298 7.48 -11.84 -35.31
CA LYS A 298 7.85 -11.68 -36.73
C LYS A 298 9.20 -10.93 -36.90
N ASN A 299 9.70 -10.33 -35.83
CA ASN A 299 11.01 -9.63 -35.82
C ASN A 299 12.04 -10.52 -35.13
N PRO A 300 13.17 -10.89 -35.76
CA PRO A 300 14.17 -11.81 -35.20
C PRO A 300 14.70 -11.40 -33.82
N ASN A 301 15.08 -10.13 -33.64
CA ASN A 301 15.62 -9.64 -32.36
C ASN A 301 14.57 -9.65 -31.22
N SER A 302 13.34 -9.21 -31.50
CA SER A 302 12.26 -9.24 -30.51
C SER A 302 11.87 -10.68 -30.19
N LYS A 303 11.90 -11.60 -31.17
CA LYS A 303 11.64 -13.02 -31.01
C LYS A 303 12.67 -13.66 -30.07
N GLU A 304 13.95 -13.39 -30.28
CA GLU A 304 15.03 -13.87 -29.41
C GLU A 304 14.84 -13.44 -27.95
N ASN A 305 14.50 -12.18 -27.71
CA ASN A 305 14.23 -11.65 -26.37
C ASN A 305 13.04 -12.37 -25.70
N ILE A 306 11.96 -12.62 -26.44
CA ILE A 306 10.77 -13.35 -25.94
C ILE A 306 11.17 -14.78 -25.56
N ILE A 307 11.85 -15.49 -26.45
CA ILE A 307 12.28 -16.88 -26.23
C ILE A 307 13.23 -16.95 -25.04
N ASN A 308 14.23 -16.04 -24.95
CA ASN A 308 15.15 -15.98 -23.82
C ASN A 308 14.41 -15.79 -22.49
N PHE A 309 13.46 -14.84 -22.43
CA PHE A 309 12.69 -14.66 -21.21
C PHE A 309 11.85 -15.90 -20.83
N ILE A 310 11.13 -16.46 -21.78
CA ILE A 310 10.26 -17.63 -21.55
C ILE A 310 11.07 -18.85 -21.12
N SER A 311 12.22 -19.10 -21.74
CA SER A 311 13.01 -20.32 -21.50
C SER A 311 13.86 -20.26 -20.24
N LYS A 312 14.46 -19.09 -19.93
CA LYS A 312 15.42 -18.96 -18.82
C LYS A 312 14.93 -18.14 -17.65
N HIS A 313 14.06 -17.16 -17.89
CA HIS A 313 13.74 -16.10 -16.92
C HIS A 313 12.26 -16.05 -16.54
N ARG A 314 11.44 -17.00 -17.00
CA ARG A 314 9.98 -17.06 -16.75
C ARG A 314 9.61 -17.10 -15.27
N TYR A 315 10.46 -17.73 -14.46
CA TYR A 315 10.30 -17.82 -13.02
C TYR A 315 11.50 -17.21 -12.29
N PRO A 316 11.34 -16.67 -11.09
CA PRO A 316 12.46 -16.30 -10.24
C PRO A 316 13.07 -17.58 -9.65
N ALA A 317 14.03 -18.16 -10.34
CA ALA A 317 14.63 -19.42 -9.95
C ALA A 317 15.42 -19.26 -8.63
N LYS A 318 15.19 -20.18 -7.69
CA LYS A 318 16.02 -20.44 -6.52
C LYS A 318 16.21 -21.93 -6.38
N TYR A 319 17.36 -22.31 -5.92
CA TYR A 319 17.79 -23.69 -5.92
C TYR A 319 17.85 -24.24 -4.49
N ARG A 320 18.05 -25.56 -4.34
CA ARG A 320 18.02 -26.20 -3.03
C ARG A 320 19.10 -25.67 -2.09
N GLU A 321 20.26 -25.34 -2.59
CA GLU A 321 21.39 -24.78 -1.84
C GLU A 321 21.13 -23.37 -1.27
N ASP A 322 20.18 -22.63 -1.82
CA ASP A 322 19.80 -21.29 -1.36
C ASP A 322 18.99 -21.34 -0.05
N PHE A 323 18.69 -22.54 0.44
CA PHE A 323 17.83 -22.72 1.61
C PHE A 323 18.51 -23.56 2.71
N ASN A 324 18.32 -23.14 3.95
CA ASN A 324 18.84 -23.86 5.11
C ASN A 324 17.97 -25.06 5.52
N THR A 325 16.71 -25.10 5.09
CA THR A 325 15.77 -26.17 5.45
C THR A 325 14.94 -26.57 4.23
N ASP A 326 14.52 -27.84 4.20
CA ASP A 326 13.59 -28.35 3.20
C ASP A 326 12.22 -27.63 3.25
N THR A 327 11.75 -27.27 4.44
CA THR A 327 10.52 -26.51 4.65
C THR A 327 10.54 -25.21 3.88
N ASN A 328 11.62 -24.41 4.03
CA ASN A 328 11.75 -23.12 3.34
C ASN A 328 11.82 -23.30 1.82
N TYR A 329 12.55 -24.32 1.35
CA TYR A 329 12.61 -24.65 -0.07
C TYR A 329 11.23 -25.03 -0.64
N PHE A 330 10.51 -25.93 0.02
CA PHE A 330 9.18 -26.34 -0.47
C PHE A 330 8.14 -25.24 -0.31
N GLU A 331 8.20 -24.39 0.69
CA GLU A 331 7.36 -23.20 0.78
C GLU A 331 7.62 -22.24 -0.39
N TYR A 332 8.87 -22.05 -0.77
CA TYR A 332 9.23 -21.27 -1.96
C TYR A 332 8.66 -21.89 -3.23
N MET A 333 8.89 -23.19 -3.44
CA MET A 333 8.40 -23.91 -4.63
C MET A 333 6.88 -23.87 -4.78
N ARG A 334 6.13 -23.85 -3.68
CA ARG A 334 4.66 -23.79 -3.68
C ARG A 334 4.10 -22.46 -4.16
N LYS A 335 4.90 -21.40 -4.12
CA LYS A 335 4.50 -20.09 -4.64
C LYS A 335 4.32 -20.12 -6.16
N PHE A 336 5.06 -20.99 -6.83
CA PHE A 336 5.06 -21.14 -8.28
C PHE A 336 4.56 -22.53 -8.67
N ASP A 337 3.68 -22.63 -9.69
CA ASP A 337 3.42 -23.88 -10.37
C ASP A 337 4.49 -23.99 -11.48
N LEU A 338 5.53 -24.81 -11.29
CA LEU A 338 6.61 -24.96 -12.26
C LEU A 338 6.14 -25.82 -13.44
N ILE A 339 5.56 -25.17 -14.43
CA ILE A 339 5.04 -25.82 -15.62
C ILE A 339 6.05 -25.68 -16.75
N THR A 340 6.46 -26.82 -17.35
CA THR A 340 7.38 -26.86 -18.50
C THR A 340 6.75 -26.21 -19.74
N LEU A 341 7.58 -25.90 -20.73
CA LEU A 341 7.09 -25.46 -22.05
C LEU A 341 6.17 -26.49 -22.73
N LYS A 342 6.29 -27.77 -22.35
CA LYS A 342 5.41 -28.85 -22.79
C LYS A 342 4.10 -28.96 -21.97
N GLY A 343 4.00 -28.28 -20.82
CA GLY A 343 2.81 -28.24 -19.97
C GLY A 343 2.82 -29.24 -18.83
N GLU A 344 3.94 -29.81 -18.48
CA GLU A 344 4.13 -30.72 -17.35
C GLU A 344 4.50 -29.95 -16.09
N LEU A 345 4.02 -30.41 -14.94
CA LEU A 345 4.39 -29.87 -13.63
C LEU A 345 5.63 -30.61 -13.13
N VAL A 346 6.73 -29.90 -12.96
CA VAL A 346 8.02 -30.44 -12.50
C VAL A 346 8.32 -30.07 -11.04
N LYS A 347 9.28 -30.77 -10.41
CA LYS A 347 9.56 -30.74 -8.98
C LYS A 347 10.73 -29.81 -8.59
N SER A 348 11.49 -29.32 -9.57
CA SER A 348 12.61 -28.41 -9.32
C SER A 348 12.82 -27.45 -10.47
N PHE A 349 13.53 -26.34 -10.21
CA PHE A 349 13.93 -25.40 -11.29
C PHE A 349 14.96 -26.01 -12.23
N GLU A 350 15.78 -26.95 -11.76
CA GLU A 350 16.76 -27.64 -12.60
C GLU A 350 16.08 -28.60 -13.56
N GLU A 351 15.07 -29.37 -13.08
CA GLU A 351 14.23 -30.19 -13.98
C GLU A 351 13.46 -29.32 -14.99
N LEU A 352 12.96 -28.13 -14.57
CA LEU A 352 12.32 -27.19 -15.48
C LEU A 352 13.28 -26.74 -16.59
N LEU A 353 14.51 -26.37 -16.23
CA LEU A 353 15.53 -25.89 -17.16
C LEU A 353 15.89 -26.99 -18.18
N ILE A 354 16.05 -28.23 -17.71
CA ILE A 354 16.36 -29.39 -18.57
C ILE A 354 15.18 -29.68 -19.50
N ALA A 355 13.94 -29.78 -18.96
CA ALA A 355 12.74 -30.06 -19.73
C ALA A 355 12.50 -29.01 -20.84
N ASP A 356 12.61 -27.72 -20.48
CA ASP A 356 12.43 -26.63 -21.41
C ASP A 356 13.52 -26.62 -22.50
N TRP A 357 14.78 -26.93 -22.13
CA TRP A 357 15.86 -27.06 -23.09
C TRP A 357 15.63 -28.24 -24.04
N LEU A 358 15.22 -29.42 -23.53
CA LEU A 358 14.89 -30.59 -24.37
C LEU A 358 13.79 -30.25 -25.37
N PHE A 359 12.70 -29.62 -24.89
CA PHE A 359 11.59 -29.18 -25.73
C PHE A 359 12.03 -28.21 -26.82
N LEU A 360 12.78 -27.15 -26.50
CA LEU A 360 13.25 -26.14 -27.45
C LEU A 360 14.24 -26.68 -28.48
N ASN A 361 14.89 -27.81 -28.19
CA ASN A 361 15.82 -28.45 -29.09
C ASN A 361 15.20 -29.66 -29.81
N GLY A 362 13.89 -29.83 -29.78
CA GLY A 362 13.18 -30.88 -30.50
C GLY A 362 13.55 -32.29 -30.03
N VAL A 363 14.01 -32.42 -28.79
CA VAL A 363 14.33 -33.70 -28.18
C VAL A 363 13.06 -34.29 -27.57
N PHE A 364 12.68 -35.47 -28.01
CA PHE A 364 11.56 -36.20 -27.40
C PHE A 364 11.90 -36.54 -25.94
N TYR A 365 10.94 -36.27 -25.03
CA TYR A 365 11.00 -36.75 -23.67
C TYR A 365 9.62 -36.96 -23.06
N GLU A 366 9.56 -37.86 -22.06
CA GLU A 366 8.39 -38.07 -21.17
C GLU A 366 8.88 -37.86 -19.72
N TYR A 367 8.25 -36.89 -19.00
CA TYR A 367 8.61 -36.58 -17.63
C TYR A 367 8.00 -37.58 -16.64
N GLU A 368 8.85 -38.12 -15.71
CA GLU A 368 8.47 -39.11 -14.70
C GLU A 368 7.68 -40.32 -15.25
N PHE A 369 8.00 -40.75 -16.48
CA PHE A 369 7.40 -41.96 -17.03
C PHE A 369 7.82 -43.19 -16.21
N PRO A 370 6.90 -44.12 -15.86
CA PRO A 370 7.26 -45.34 -15.14
C PRO A 370 8.38 -46.09 -15.83
N PHE A 371 9.39 -46.51 -15.06
CA PHE A 371 10.46 -47.33 -15.57
C PHE A 371 9.87 -48.60 -16.18
N GLU A 372 10.38 -49.07 -17.32
CA GLU A 372 9.80 -50.13 -18.11
C GLU A 372 9.80 -51.52 -17.45
N HIS A 373 10.59 -51.69 -16.39
CA HIS A 373 10.56 -52.89 -15.57
C HIS A 373 9.93 -52.61 -14.22
N ASP A 374 9.20 -53.60 -13.68
CA ASP A 374 8.63 -53.45 -12.33
C ASP A 374 9.72 -53.37 -11.27
N THR A 375 9.73 -52.30 -10.53
CA THR A 375 10.64 -52.04 -9.40
C THR A 375 9.87 -51.83 -8.12
N SER A 376 8.53 -51.96 -8.18
CA SER A 376 7.67 -51.79 -7.02
C SER A 376 7.88 -52.90 -6.00
N THR A 377 7.82 -52.57 -4.73
CA THR A 377 7.84 -53.51 -3.61
C THR A 377 6.73 -53.13 -2.62
N ARG A 378 6.51 -53.97 -1.58
CA ARG A 378 5.54 -53.59 -0.54
C ARG A 378 5.87 -52.26 0.16
N SER A 379 7.12 -51.80 0.09
CA SER A 379 7.62 -50.58 0.77
C SER A 379 8.05 -49.47 -0.20
N LYS A 380 8.17 -49.74 -1.50
CA LYS A 380 8.60 -48.76 -2.52
C LYS A 380 7.64 -48.71 -3.67
N ASP A 381 7.29 -47.52 -4.10
CA ASP A 381 6.56 -47.31 -5.36
C ASP A 381 7.42 -47.60 -6.57
N GLN A 382 6.78 -47.78 -7.74
CA GLN A 382 7.45 -47.94 -9.03
C GLN A 382 8.41 -46.80 -9.27
N TYR A 383 9.64 -47.11 -9.68
CA TYR A 383 10.64 -46.12 -10.03
C TYR A 383 10.19 -45.31 -11.26
N ARG A 384 10.40 -44.01 -11.19
CA ARG A 384 10.13 -43.06 -12.25
C ARG A 384 11.36 -42.19 -12.44
N PRO A 385 12.16 -42.44 -13.48
CA PRO A 385 13.25 -41.55 -13.85
C PRO A 385 12.74 -40.14 -14.17
N ASP A 386 13.60 -39.13 -14.02
CA ASP A 386 13.20 -37.73 -14.29
C ASP A 386 12.70 -37.57 -15.73
N PHE A 387 13.45 -38.17 -16.72
CA PHE A 387 13.07 -38.08 -18.13
C PHE A 387 13.34 -39.41 -18.85
N LYS A 388 12.35 -39.88 -19.62
CA LYS A 388 12.54 -40.93 -20.61
C LYS A 388 12.75 -40.27 -21.98
N LEU A 389 13.89 -40.54 -22.62
CA LEU A 389 14.28 -39.93 -23.91
C LEU A 389 14.04 -40.83 -25.13
N GLY A 390 13.70 -42.08 -24.88
CA GLY A 390 13.43 -43.10 -25.93
C GLY A 390 13.35 -44.49 -25.31
N GLN A 391 13.28 -45.51 -26.17
CA GLN A 391 13.27 -46.87 -25.66
C GLN A 391 14.63 -47.22 -25.07
N GLY A 392 14.65 -47.61 -23.80
CA GLY A 392 15.87 -47.95 -23.04
C GLY A 392 16.83 -46.82 -22.77
N ILE A 393 16.41 -45.54 -22.93
CA ILE A 393 17.26 -44.37 -22.66
C ILE A 393 16.53 -43.43 -21.69
N TYR A 394 17.18 -43.19 -20.56
CA TYR A 394 16.66 -42.31 -19.52
C TYR A 394 17.68 -41.24 -19.12
N LEU A 395 17.20 -40.12 -18.60
CA LEU A 395 18.01 -39.04 -18.05
C LEU A 395 17.59 -38.82 -16.59
N GLU A 396 18.57 -38.76 -15.71
CA GLU A 396 18.42 -38.41 -14.29
C GLU A 396 19.22 -37.15 -13.97
N HIS A 397 18.63 -36.25 -13.22
CA HIS A 397 19.28 -35.08 -12.71
C HIS A 397 19.58 -35.24 -11.22
N PHE A 398 20.86 -35.25 -10.86
CA PHE A 398 21.29 -35.46 -9.47
C PHE A 398 21.63 -34.16 -8.77
N GLY A 399 20.95 -33.89 -7.64
CA GLY A 399 21.14 -32.70 -6.79
C GLY A 399 22.38 -32.77 -5.90
N VAL A 400 23.56 -32.89 -6.49
CA VAL A 400 24.85 -33.00 -5.79
C VAL A 400 25.90 -32.06 -6.38
N ASP A 401 26.85 -31.64 -5.50
CA ASP A 401 28.07 -30.95 -5.91
C ASP A 401 29.13 -31.96 -6.46
N LYS A 402 30.31 -31.46 -6.90
CA LYS A 402 31.43 -32.30 -7.42
C LYS A 402 31.94 -33.30 -6.41
N ASN A 403 31.76 -33.07 -5.12
CA ASN A 403 32.21 -33.93 -4.03
C ASN A 403 31.09 -34.87 -3.54
N GLY A 404 29.97 -34.95 -4.23
CA GLY A 404 28.79 -35.72 -3.89
C GLY A 404 28.07 -35.19 -2.64
N ASN A 405 28.25 -33.93 -2.26
CA ASN A 405 27.49 -33.31 -1.18
C ASN A 405 26.12 -32.86 -1.70
N THR A 406 25.13 -32.98 -0.84
CA THR A 406 23.74 -32.60 -1.06
C THR A 406 23.45 -31.29 -0.33
N ALA A 407 22.28 -30.68 -0.57
CA ALA A 407 21.80 -29.55 0.23
C ALA A 407 21.83 -29.89 1.74
N PRO A 408 22.03 -28.91 2.64
CA PRO A 408 22.31 -29.13 4.07
C PRO A 408 21.28 -30.00 4.80
N TYR A 409 20.04 -30.02 4.35
CA TYR A 409 18.92 -30.78 4.94
C TYR A 409 18.68 -32.13 4.28
N ILE A 410 19.49 -32.56 3.29
CA ILE A 410 19.41 -33.87 2.64
C ILE A 410 20.56 -34.76 3.12
N SER A 411 20.25 -35.97 3.59
CA SER A 411 21.26 -36.91 4.03
C SER A 411 22.09 -37.37 2.83
N LYS A 412 23.37 -36.98 2.80
CA LYS A 412 24.38 -37.33 1.77
C LYS A 412 24.42 -38.83 1.50
N ASP A 413 24.60 -39.64 2.57
CA ASP A 413 24.76 -41.10 2.42
C ASP A 413 23.51 -41.76 1.86
N LYS A 414 22.33 -41.34 2.32
CA LYS A 414 21.06 -41.90 1.80
C LYS A 414 20.86 -41.54 0.35
N TYR A 415 21.21 -40.32 -0.04
CA TYR A 415 21.07 -39.84 -1.40
C TYR A 415 22.05 -40.54 -2.35
N ASN A 416 23.33 -40.62 -1.98
CA ASN A 416 24.34 -41.31 -2.79
C ASN A 416 24.04 -42.82 -2.96
N ARG A 417 23.59 -43.50 -1.90
CA ARG A 417 23.11 -44.89 -2.03
C ARG A 417 21.93 -45.00 -3.02
N SER A 418 21.05 -43.99 -3.08
CA SER A 418 19.95 -43.99 -4.05
C SER A 418 20.47 -43.83 -5.47
N MET A 419 21.47 -42.96 -5.70
CA MET A 419 22.13 -42.79 -7.00
C MET A 419 22.76 -44.10 -7.47
N ASP A 420 23.49 -44.77 -6.61
CA ASP A 420 24.17 -46.04 -6.93
C ASP A 420 23.16 -47.15 -7.23
N TRP A 421 22.03 -47.16 -6.52
CA TRP A 421 20.95 -48.09 -6.81
C TRP A 421 20.35 -47.86 -8.20
N LYS A 422 20.11 -46.62 -8.59
CA LYS A 422 19.59 -46.24 -9.92
C LYS A 422 20.56 -46.67 -11.02
N ARG A 423 21.85 -46.37 -10.86
CA ARG A 423 22.93 -46.78 -11.75
C ARG A 423 23.01 -48.29 -11.90
N SER A 424 22.99 -49.01 -10.77
CA SER A 424 23.06 -50.47 -10.76
C SER A 424 21.83 -51.10 -11.38
N LEU A 425 20.64 -50.55 -11.19
CA LEU A 425 19.42 -50.99 -11.80
C LEU A 425 19.49 -50.86 -13.34
N CYS A 426 19.88 -49.69 -13.85
CA CYS A 426 20.01 -49.49 -15.30
C CYS A 426 21.05 -50.43 -15.94
N ARG A 427 22.24 -50.59 -15.30
CA ARG A 427 23.26 -51.53 -15.79
C ARG A 427 22.74 -52.99 -15.86
N ARG A 428 22.07 -53.45 -14.82
CA ARG A 428 21.49 -54.84 -14.78
C ARG A 428 20.43 -55.07 -15.85
N LYS A 429 19.75 -54.00 -16.30
CA LYS A 429 18.69 -54.08 -17.27
C LYS A 429 19.15 -53.67 -18.68
N ASN A 430 20.44 -53.46 -18.87
CA ASN A 430 21.05 -53.00 -20.12
C ASN A 430 20.40 -51.72 -20.68
N ILE A 431 20.13 -50.77 -19.78
CA ILE A 431 19.48 -49.49 -20.05
C ILE A 431 20.51 -48.36 -19.96
N THR A 432 20.45 -47.46 -20.90
CA THR A 432 21.34 -46.27 -20.92
C THR A 432 20.79 -45.22 -19.98
N LEU A 433 21.59 -44.88 -18.94
CA LEU A 433 21.31 -43.80 -18.02
C LEU A 433 22.24 -42.62 -18.34
N ILE A 434 21.65 -41.51 -18.80
CA ILE A 434 22.34 -40.22 -18.94
C ILE A 434 22.20 -39.50 -17.62
N GLU A 435 23.30 -38.96 -17.11
CA GLU A 435 23.33 -38.28 -15.83
C GLU A 435 23.68 -36.80 -16.02
N SER A 436 22.95 -35.92 -15.33
CA SER A 436 23.26 -34.49 -15.16
C SER A 436 23.29 -34.15 -13.67
N TYR A 437 23.94 -33.06 -13.32
CA TYR A 437 24.24 -32.76 -11.92
C TYR A 437 24.00 -31.27 -11.59
N SER A 438 23.62 -30.95 -10.35
CA SER A 438 23.49 -29.57 -9.89
C SER A 438 24.81 -28.79 -9.99
N TRP A 439 25.99 -29.43 -9.78
CA TRP A 439 27.27 -28.74 -9.96
C TRP A 439 27.51 -28.26 -11.40
N GLU A 440 26.99 -28.96 -12.43
CA GLU A 440 27.08 -28.51 -13.81
C GLU A 440 26.30 -27.19 -14.03
N ARG A 441 25.17 -27.03 -13.32
CA ARG A 441 24.43 -25.76 -13.34
C ARG A 441 25.21 -24.66 -12.61
N MET A 442 25.76 -24.96 -11.43
CA MET A 442 26.54 -23.98 -10.65
C MET A 442 27.73 -23.43 -11.44
N GLU A 443 28.32 -24.26 -12.30
CA GLU A 443 29.40 -23.85 -13.20
C GLU A 443 28.93 -23.28 -14.56
N GLY A 444 27.61 -23.22 -14.78
CA GLY A 444 27.04 -22.71 -16.04
C GLY A 444 27.19 -23.64 -17.25
N VAL A 445 27.61 -24.91 -17.05
CA VAL A 445 27.89 -25.87 -18.12
C VAL A 445 26.81 -26.95 -18.30
N LEU A 446 25.75 -26.97 -17.50
CA LEU A 446 24.70 -28.00 -17.49
C LEU A 446 24.15 -28.30 -18.89
N LEU A 447 23.70 -27.26 -19.59
CA LEU A 447 23.04 -27.44 -20.90
C LEU A 447 24.03 -27.79 -21.99
N THR A 448 25.27 -27.32 -21.92
CA THR A 448 26.33 -27.69 -22.83
C THR A 448 26.73 -29.16 -22.67
N ASN A 449 26.97 -29.56 -21.41
CA ASN A 449 27.28 -30.95 -21.11
C ASN A 449 26.11 -31.90 -21.47
N LEU A 450 24.88 -31.48 -21.21
CA LEU A 450 23.69 -32.25 -21.58
C LEU A 450 23.63 -32.46 -23.08
N LYS A 451 23.87 -31.41 -23.89
CA LYS A 451 23.92 -31.51 -25.35
C LYS A 451 24.97 -32.54 -25.83
N GLU A 452 26.17 -32.48 -25.28
CA GLU A 452 27.26 -33.42 -25.63
C GLU A 452 26.89 -34.87 -25.28
N LYS A 453 26.31 -35.09 -24.06
CA LYS A 453 25.86 -36.40 -23.60
C LYS A 453 24.76 -36.96 -24.49
N LEU A 454 23.82 -36.13 -24.95
CA LEU A 454 22.75 -36.54 -25.86
C LEU A 454 23.27 -36.92 -27.24
N ILE A 455 24.16 -36.11 -27.79
CA ILE A 455 24.82 -36.42 -29.08
C ILE A 455 25.63 -37.73 -29.01
N LYS A 456 26.40 -37.94 -27.93
CA LYS A 456 27.14 -39.20 -27.69
C LYS A 456 26.23 -40.43 -27.67
N ASN A 457 24.99 -40.28 -27.16
CA ASN A 457 23.98 -41.31 -27.11
C ASN A 457 23.05 -41.32 -28.34
N ARG A 458 23.42 -40.69 -29.45
CA ARG A 458 22.75 -40.63 -30.73
C ARG A 458 21.30 -40.09 -30.65
N ILE A 459 21.03 -39.23 -29.66
CA ILE A 459 19.75 -38.51 -29.56
C ILE A 459 19.74 -37.37 -30.57
N LYS A 460 18.73 -37.31 -31.41
CA LYS A 460 18.56 -36.28 -32.43
C LYS A 460 18.19 -34.94 -31.77
N ILE A 461 18.89 -33.88 -32.14
CA ILE A 461 18.65 -32.49 -31.68
C ILE A 461 18.23 -31.66 -32.88
N ASN A 462 17.05 -31.00 -32.81
CA ASN A 462 16.54 -30.16 -33.89
C ASN A 462 16.01 -28.81 -33.32
N PRO A 463 16.87 -27.83 -33.09
CA PRO A 463 16.50 -26.56 -32.47
C PRO A 463 15.63 -25.64 -33.35
N ASN A 464 15.55 -25.93 -34.67
CA ASN A 464 14.83 -25.12 -35.65
C ASN A 464 13.51 -25.76 -36.11
N ASP A 465 12.91 -26.59 -35.29
CA ASP A 465 11.65 -27.25 -35.63
C ASP A 465 10.50 -26.21 -35.61
N PRO A 466 9.84 -25.95 -36.77
CA PRO A 466 8.72 -24.98 -36.84
C PRO A 466 7.54 -25.36 -35.93
N GLU A 467 7.36 -26.66 -35.66
CA GLU A 467 6.26 -27.14 -34.80
C GLU A 467 6.49 -26.71 -33.31
N ILE A 468 7.73 -26.61 -32.87
CA ILE A 468 8.06 -26.14 -31.51
C ILE A 468 7.60 -24.69 -31.35
N GLU A 469 7.88 -23.85 -32.34
CA GLU A 469 7.48 -22.44 -32.31
C GLU A 469 5.96 -22.29 -32.25
N LYS A 470 5.23 -23.07 -33.06
CA LYS A 470 3.79 -23.11 -33.06
C LYS A 470 3.25 -23.54 -31.69
N GLN A 471 3.78 -24.64 -31.13
CA GLN A 471 3.37 -25.13 -29.81
C GLN A 471 3.65 -24.18 -28.67
N LEU A 472 4.73 -23.40 -28.69
CA LEU A 472 5.02 -22.38 -27.68
C LEU A 472 3.91 -21.35 -27.54
N PHE A 473 3.31 -20.94 -28.66
CA PHE A 473 2.32 -19.87 -28.69
C PHE A 473 0.86 -20.35 -28.73
N GLU A 474 0.60 -21.61 -29.11
CA GLU A 474 -0.74 -22.22 -29.02
C GLU A 474 -1.07 -22.63 -27.57
N LYS A 475 -0.09 -22.88 -26.72
CA LYS A 475 -0.31 -23.21 -25.31
C LYS A 475 -0.68 -21.98 -24.49
N LYS A 476 -1.96 -21.86 -24.21
CA LYS A 476 -2.61 -20.76 -23.52
C LYS A 476 -1.99 -20.40 -22.16
N GLU A 477 -1.53 -21.39 -21.39
CA GLU A 477 -1.03 -21.18 -20.03
C GLU A 477 0.30 -20.43 -19.96
N LEU A 478 1.22 -20.65 -20.91
CA LEU A 478 2.53 -19.99 -20.95
C LEU A 478 2.42 -18.54 -21.43
N SER A 479 1.62 -18.35 -22.49
CA SER A 479 1.34 -17.00 -23.00
C SER A 479 0.58 -16.15 -21.98
N ASP A 480 -0.39 -16.73 -21.26
CA ASP A 480 -1.23 -16.01 -20.30
C ASP A 480 -0.40 -15.46 -19.13
N ARG A 481 0.62 -16.19 -18.64
CA ARG A 481 1.47 -15.71 -17.54
C ARG A 481 2.32 -14.50 -17.94
N LEU A 482 3.03 -14.57 -19.08
CA LEU A 482 3.84 -13.45 -19.58
C LEU A 482 2.97 -12.24 -19.91
N ILE A 483 1.83 -12.46 -20.60
CA ILE A 483 0.86 -11.43 -20.96
C ILE A 483 0.34 -10.75 -19.70
N THR A 484 -0.01 -11.52 -18.66
CA THR A 484 -0.50 -10.98 -17.38
C THR A 484 0.57 -10.16 -16.69
N LEU A 485 1.82 -10.67 -16.59
CA LEU A 485 2.94 -9.95 -15.99
C LEU A 485 3.22 -8.61 -16.70
N LEU A 486 3.26 -8.63 -18.05
CA LEU A 486 3.44 -7.41 -18.85
C LEU A 486 2.28 -6.43 -18.67
N ALA A 487 1.04 -6.91 -18.62
CA ALA A 487 -0.15 -6.08 -18.46
C ALA A 487 -0.21 -5.42 -17.07
N GLU A 488 0.12 -6.16 -16.03
CA GLU A 488 0.18 -5.64 -14.66
C GLU A 488 1.31 -4.62 -14.52
N PHE A 489 2.51 -4.96 -15.02
CA PHE A 489 3.66 -4.07 -14.98
C PHE A 489 3.38 -2.78 -15.76
N LEU A 490 2.82 -2.88 -16.97
CA LEU A 490 2.42 -1.74 -17.80
C LEU A 490 1.44 -0.83 -17.05
N SER A 491 0.46 -1.40 -16.39
CA SER A 491 -0.56 -0.64 -15.67
C SER A 491 0.05 0.19 -14.54
N ILE A 492 0.91 -0.44 -13.71
CA ILE A 492 1.54 0.24 -12.56
C ILE A 492 2.64 1.20 -13.01
N TYR A 493 3.44 0.83 -14.01
CA TYR A 493 4.46 1.69 -14.61
C TYR A 493 3.85 3.02 -15.10
N LYS A 494 2.75 2.93 -15.85
CA LYS A 494 2.05 4.11 -16.39
C LYS A 494 1.34 4.89 -15.30
N GLU A 495 0.58 4.21 -14.42
CA GLU A 495 -0.13 4.86 -13.30
C GLU A 495 0.83 5.59 -12.36
N GLY A 496 2.01 5.02 -12.10
CA GLY A 496 3.07 5.64 -11.29
C GLY A 496 3.85 6.75 -12.02
N GLN A 497 3.62 6.94 -13.31
CA GLN A 497 4.38 7.87 -14.15
C GLN A 497 5.90 7.65 -14.04
N PHE A 498 6.33 6.38 -14.04
CA PHE A 498 7.76 6.04 -13.98
C PHE A 498 8.46 6.40 -15.30
N THR A 499 9.74 6.76 -15.22
CA THR A 499 10.60 6.87 -16.39
C THR A 499 11.42 5.59 -16.60
N ARG A 500 12.01 5.40 -17.78
CA ARG A 500 12.88 4.25 -18.05
C ARG A 500 14.10 4.25 -17.14
N GLU A 501 14.69 5.42 -16.96
CA GLU A 501 15.89 5.63 -16.14
C GLU A 501 15.64 5.31 -14.67
N GLU A 502 14.47 5.72 -14.13
CA GLU A 502 14.07 5.40 -12.76
C GLU A 502 14.01 3.90 -12.54
N VAL A 503 13.36 3.15 -13.44
CA VAL A 503 13.17 1.71 -13.31
C VAL A 503 14.48 0.95 -13.52
N ILE A 504 15.28 1.33 -14.53
CA ILE A 504 16.59 0.74 -14.78
C ILE A 504 17.54 0.98 -13.60
N SER A 505 17.50 2.18 -13.00
CA SER A 505 18.34 2.49 -11.84
C SER A 505 17.98 1.65 -10.61
N SER A 506 16.72 1.29 -10.47
CA SER A 506 16.24 0.42 -9.36
C SER A 506 16.86 -0.99 -9.43
N VAL A 507 17.19 -1.47 -10.63
CA VAL A 507 17.84 -2.79 -10.82
C VAL A 507 19.27 -2.80 -10.25
N LYS A 508 19.96 -1.67 -10.15
CA LYS A 508 21.33 -1.59 -9.63
C LYS A 508 21.46 -2.10 -8.18
N ASN A 509 20.36 -2.01 -7.41
CA ASN A 509 20.31 -2.41 -6.00
C ASN A 509 19.94 -3.89 -5.79
N ILE A 510 19.71 -4.65 -6.86
CA ILE A 510 19.38 -6.08 -6.82
C ILE A 510 20.66 -6.91 -6.78
N SER A 511 20.60 -8.14 -6.25
CA SER A 511 21.74 -9.07 -6.24
C SER A 511 22.23 -9.39 -7.64
N SER A 512 23.55 -9.67 -7.80
CA SER A 512 24.19 -9.92 -9.11
C SER A 512 23.48 -11.01 -9.90
N ASP A 513 23.09 -12.09 -9.23
CA ASP A 513 22.55 -13.32 -9.85
C ASP A 513 21.12 -13.12 -10.39
N GLU A 514 20.38 -12.17 -9.83
CA GLU A 514 19.02 -11.87 -10.28
C GLU A 514 18.96 -10.77 -11.34
N LYS A 515 19.99 -9.91 -11.47
CA LYS A 515 19.98 -8.74 -12.37
C LYS A 515 19.68 -9.07 -13.82
N GLU A 516 20.23 -10.18 -14.34
CA GLU A 516 20.03 -10.58 -15.73
C GLU A 516 18.54 -10.73 -16.05
N ARG A 517 17.79 -11.42 -15.19
CA ARG A 517 16.34 -11.60 -15.33
C ARG A 517 15.59 -10.29 -15.46
N TYR A 518 15.96 -9.29 -14.63
CA TYR A 518 15.32 -7.98 -14.65
C TYR A 518 15.64 -7.21 -15.93
N TYR A 519 16.90 -7.23 -16.39
CA TYR A 519 17.27 -6.54 -17.64
C TYR A 519 16.61 -7.18 -18.85
N VAL A 520 16.56 -8.51 -18.93
CA VAL A 520 15.89 -9.23 -20.02
C VAL A 520 14.40 -8.88 -20.04
N PHE A 521 13.74 -8.85 -18.87
CA PHE A 521 12.34 -8.43 -18.78
C PHE A 521 12.15 -6.97 -19.20
N LEU A 522 12.97 -6.05 -18.73
CA LEU A 522 12.83 -4.62 -19.04
C LEU A 522 13.05 -4.33 -20.53
N ASN A 523 13.97 -5.00 -21.17
CA ASN A 523 14.16 -4.89 -22.64
C ASN A 523 12.88 -5.32 -23.38
N LEU A 524 12.32 -6.47 -23.01
CA LEU A 524 11.05 -6.95 -23.55
C LEU A 524 9.90 -5.99 -23.25
N PHE A 525 9.79 -5.54 -22.00
CA PHE A 525 8.75 -4.63 -21.55
C PHE A 525 8.76 -3.30 -22.30
N PHE A 526 9.93 -2.70 -22.50
CA PHE A 526 10.00 -1.40 -23.19
C PHE A 526 9.63 -1.50 -24.68
N ASP A 527 9.95 -2.62 -25.36
CA ASP A 527 9.47 -2.85 -26.73
C ASP A 527 7.94 -2.98 -26.76
N VAL A 528 7.35 -3.72 -25.81
CA VAL A 528 5.89 -3.83 -25.66
C VAL A 528 5.26 -2.46 -25.34
N TYR A 529 5.85 -1.69 -24.43
CA TYR A 529 5.39 -0.37 -24.04
C TYR A 529 5.35 0.61 -25.23
N ASP A 530 6.42 0.65 -26.03
CA ASP A 530 6.50 1.54 -27.20
C ASP A 530 5.44 1.18 -28.25
N ARG A 531 5.23 -0.12 -28.50
CA ARG A 531 4.19 -0.60 -29.41
C ARG A 531 2.79 -0.31 -28.89
N TYR A 532 2.56 -0.46 -27.59
CA TYR A 532 1.29 -0.10 -26.94
C TYR A 532 1.01 1.40 -27.07
N GLN A 533 1.99 2.25 -26.79
CA GLN A 533 1.85 3.70 -26.94
C GLN A 533 1.61 4.12 -28.39
N ASN A 534 2.34 3.52 -29.34
CA ASN A 534 2.15 3.74 -30.76
C ASN A 534 0.75 3.31 -31.24
N PHE A 535 0.22 2.20 -30.70
CA PHE A 535 -1.14 1.77 -30.99
C PHE A 535 -2.17 2.83 -30.55
N LEU A 536 -2.06 3.32 -29.30
CA LEU A 536 -2.94 4.38 -28.79
C LEU A 536 -2.84 5.66 -29.64
N LYS A 537 -1.60 6.09 -29.94
CA LYS A 537 -1.34 7.32 -30.71
C LYS A 537 -1.93 7.25 -32.13
N ARG A 538 -1.77 6.13 -32.85
CA ARG A 538 -2.34 5.94 -34.20
C ARG A 538 -3.87 5.99 -34.21
N ARG A 539 -4.51 5.58 -33.13
CA ARG A 539 -5.99 5.60 -32.98
C ARG A 539 -6.51 6.89 -32.36
N GLN A 540 -5.61 7.80 -31.97
CA GLN A 540 -5.92 9.02 -31.19
C GLN A 540 -6.72 8.69 -29.92
N GLU A 541 -6.34 7.58 -29.26
CA GLU A 541 -6.93 7.08 -28.04
C GLU A 541 -5.98 7.28 -26.86
N TYR A 542 -6.53 7.37 -25.65
CA TYR A 542 -5.79 7.52 -24.40
C TYR A 542 -6.23 6.46 -23.40
N ASP A 543 -5.33 6.04 -22.54
CA ASP A 543 -5.72 5.32 -21.33
C ASP A 543 -5.80 6.27 -20.13
N PHE A 544 -6.24 5.73 -18.97
CA PHE A 544 -6.43 6.56 -17.77
C PHE A 544 -5.13 7.16 -17.25
N ALA A 545 -4.02 6.46 -17.34
CA ALA A 545 -2.72 6.95 -16.87
C ALA A 545 -2.20 8.11 -17.76
N ASP A 546 -2.47 8.07 -19.08
CA ASP A 546 -2.15 9.16 -20.00
C ASP A 546 -2.86 10.45 -19.61
N LEU A 547 -4.13 10.37 -19.16
CA LEU A 547 -4.88 11.54 -18.70
C LEU A 547 -4.22 12.25 -17.52
N LEU A 548 -3.73 11.46 -16.54
CA LEU A 548 -3.03 12.03 -15.39
C LEU A 548 -1.67 12.60 -15.77
N LYS A 549 -0.92 11.90 -16.61
CA LYS A 549 0.40 12.33 -17.07
C LYS A 549 0.32 13.64 -17.86
N LEU A 550 -0.50 13.67 -18.90
CA LEU A 550 -0.69 14.86 -19.74
C LEU A 550 -1.27 16.03 -18.93
N GLY A 551 -2.27 15.78 -18.07
CA GLY A 551 -2.80 16.79 -17.16
C GLY A 551 -1.72 17.36 -16.25
N THR A 552 -0.84 16.52 -15.68
CA THR A 552 0.30 16.94 -14.86
C THR A 552 1.26 17.85 -15.66
N GLU A 553 1.60 17.45 -16.88
CA GLU A 553 2.48 18.22 -17.77
C GLU A 553 1.89 19.60 -18.11
N LYS A 554 0.60 19.66 -18.44
CA LYS A 554 -0.10 20.91 -18.77
C LYS A 554 -0.20 21.88 -17.59
N LEU A 555 -0.35 21.37 -16.38
CA LEU A 555 -0.35 22.18 -15.18
C LEU A 555 1.07 22.70 -14.85
N LYS A 556 2.09 21.85 -14.95
CA LYS A 556 3.48 22.24 -14.64
C LYS A 556 4.05 23.27 -15.58
N ASN A 557 3.79 23.15 -16.87
CA ASN A 557 4.23 24.12 -17.87
C ASN A 557 3.31 25.35 -17.98
N LYS A 558 2.33 25.47 -17.07
CA LYS A 558 1.36 26.59 -16.98
C LYS A 558 0.52 26.81 -18.25
N SER A 559 0.41 25.80 -19.13
CA SER A 559 -0.49 25.85 -20.30
C SER A 559 -1.97 25.82 -19.92
N PHE A 560 -2.27 25.42 -18.69
CA PHE A 560 -3.60 25.47 -18.09
C PHE A 560 -3.49 26.02 -16.66
N LYS A 561 -4.36 26.98 -16.33
CA LYS A 561 -4.45 27.54 -14.98
C LYS A 561 -5.77 27.13 -14.35
N THR A 562 -5.69 26.56 -13.15
CA THR A 562 -6.87 26.24 -12.34
C THR A 562 -7.15 27.38 -11.34
N ASN A 563 -8.37 27.45 -10.80
CA ASN A 563 -8.75 28.48 -9.82
C ASN A 563 -9.15 27.87 -8.48
N PHE A 564 -8.69 26.65 -8.18
CA PHE A 564 -9.10 25.95 -6.96
C PHE A 564 -8.37 26.48 -5.72
N LYS A 565 -9.10 27.09 -4.82
CA LYS A 565 -8.57 27.53 -3.50
C LYS A 565 -8.68 26.46 -2.42
N ARG A 566 -9.60 25.52 -2.58
CA ARG A 566 -9.80 24.42 -1.65
C ARG A 566 -9.88 23.09 -2.40
N ILE A 567 -9.03 22.14 -2.02
CA ILE A 567 -9.04 20.79 -2.56
C ILE A 567 -9.35 19.81 -1.43
N ILE A 568 -10.36 18.99 -1.60
CA ILE A 568 -10.79 18.00 -0.63
C ILE A 568 -10.67 16.62 -1.29
N ILE A 569 -9.99 15.69 -0.63
CA ILE A 569 -9.71 14.36 -1.20
C ILE A 569 -10.28 13.31 -0.26
N ASP A 570 -11.21 12.49 -0.77
CA ASP A 570 -11.72 11.32 -0.05
C ASP A 570 -10.89 10.07 -0.38
N GLU A 571 -10.89 9.09 0.53
CA GLU A 571 -10.15 7.83 0.42
C GLU A 571 -8.65 8.03 0.10
N TYR A 572 -8.00 9.01 0.76
CA TYR A 572 -6.62 9.42 0.49
C TYR A 572 -5.60 8.29 0.65
N GLN A 573 -5.86 7.28 1.48
CA GLN A 573 -4.99 6.11 1.67
C GLN A 573 -4.81 5.27 0.39
N ASP A 574 -5.64 5.48 -0.62
CA ASP A 574 -5.56 4.76 -1.89
C ASP A 574 -4.84 5.56 -2.99
N ILE A 575 -4.18 6.66 -2.64
CA ILE A 575 -3.48 7.50 -3.61
C ILE A 575 -2.27 6.76 -4.20
N SER A 576 -2.13 6.82 -5.53
CA SER A 576 -0.96 6.35 -6.27
C SER A 576 0.06 7.46 -6.48
N ARG A 577 1.31 7.09 -6.81
CA ARG A 577 2.37 8.05 -7.15
C ARG A 577 1.94 9.01 -8.26
N GLY A 578 1.26 8.54 -9.29
CA GLY A 578 0.81 9.39 -10.40
C GLY A 578 -0.29 10.35 -9.98
N ARG A 579 -1.26 9.91 -9.16
CA ARG A 579 -2.30 10.81 -8.60
C ARG A 579 -1.68 11.85 -7.67
N TYR A 580 -0.70 11.47 -6.86
CA TYR A 580 0.05 12.42 -6.04
C TYR A 580 0.78 13.46 -6.90
N ARG A 581 1.49 13.06 -7.97
CA ARG A 581 2.17 13.98 -8.89
C ARG A 581 1.18 14.96 -9.54
N PHE A 582 0.00 14.48 -9.93
CA PHE A 582 -1.07 15.29 -10.49
C PHE A 582 -1.64 16.28 -9.47
N LEU A 583 -1.95 15.81 -8.25
CA LEU A 583 -2.39 16.64 -7.13
C LEU A 583 -1.38 17.75 -6.82
N LYS A 584 -0.11 17.39 -6.71
CA LYS A 584 0.98 18.35 -6.47
C LYS A 584 1.05 19.41 -7.56
N ALA A 585 0.90 19.02 -8.82
CA ALA A 585 0.87 19.96 -9.94
C ALA A 585 -0.35 20.91 -9.86
N ILE A 586 -1.52 20.45 -9.39
CA ILE A 586 -2.69 21.31 -9.16
C ILE A 586 -2.40 22.33 -8.06
N ILE A 587 -1.81 21.91 -6.94
CA ILE A 587 -1.49 22.77 -5.81
C ILE A 587 -0.45 23.83 -6.20
N GLU A 588 0.62 23.42 -6.88
CA GLU A 588 1.71 24.32 -7.32
C GLU A 588 1.29 25.29 -8.44
N ASN A 589 0.20 25.01 -9.13
CA ASN A 589 -0.37 25.88 -10.16
C ASN A 589 -1.13 27.08 -9.56
N GLN A 590 -1.26 27.17 -8.23
CA GLN A 590 -2.05 28.16 -7.49
C GLN A 590 -1.19 28.87 -6.44
N ASP A 591 -1.51 30.14 -6.18
CA ASP A 591 -0.83 30.93 -5.13
C ASP A 591 -1.39 30.65 -3.73
N ASP A 592 -2.70 30.46 -3.58
CA ASP A 592 -3.39 30.18 -2.30
C ASP A 592 -4.31 28.97 -2.44
N CYS A 593 -3.73 27.78 -2.31
CA CYS A 593 -4.47 26.52 -2.34
C CYS A 593 -4.28 25.79 -1.01
N ARG A 594 -5.39 25.34 -0.40
CA ARG A 594 -5.37 24.55 0.83
C ARG A 594 -6.00 23.19 0.56
N ILE A 595 -5.42 22.16 1.19
CA ILE A 595 -5.88 20.78 0.98
C ILE A 595 -6.43 20.17 2.27
N MET A 596 -7.45 19.34 2.12
CA MET A 596 -7.98 18.46 3.17
C MET A 596 -8.05 17.04 2.63
N CYS A 597 -7.25 16.15 3.19
CA CYS A 597 -7.21 14.74 2.83
C CYS A 597 -7.90 13.92 3.92
N VAL A 598 -8.88 13.11 3.53
CA VAL A 598 -9.63 12.24 4.44
C VAL A 598 -9.32 10.80 4.08
N GLY A 599 -8.87 10.00 5.04
CA GLY A 599 -8.48 8.64 4.75
C GLY A 599 -8.47 7.70 5.96
N ASP A 600 -8.38 6.41 5.65
CA ASP A 600 -8.27 5.32 6.62
C ASP A 600 -7.15 4.37 6.20
N ASP A 601 -5.94 4.56 6.74
CA ASP A 601 -4.77 3.73 6.45
C ASP A 601 -5.00 2.23 6.72
N TRP A 602 -5.90 1.90 7.68
CA TRP A 602 -6.29 0.51 7.94
C TRP A 602 -7.08 -0.13 6.79
N GLN A 603 -7.64 0.68 5.87
CA GLN A 603 -8.36 0.24 4.68
C GLN A 603 -7.57 0.37 3.37
N SER A 604 -6.26 0.60 3.43
CA SER A 604 -5.40 0.64 2.24
C SER A 604 -5.12 -0.78 1.73
N ILE A 605 -5.86 -1.21 0.72
CA ILE A 605 -5.83 -2.58 0.15
C ILE A 605 -5.65 -2.60 -1.37
N TYR A 606 -5.18 -1.51 -1.98
CA TYR A 606 -4.98 -1.39 -3.42
C TYR A 606 -3.50 -1.21 -3.82
N ALA A 607 -2.55 -1.73 -3.00
CA ALA A 607 -1.13 -1.69 -3.34
C ALA A 607 -0.83 -2.40 -4.68
N PHE A 608 -1.59 -3.47 -5.00
CA PHE A 608 -1.51 -4.15 -6.28
C PHE A 608 -1.88 -3.27 -7.51
N ASN A 609 -2.58 -2.15 -7.29
CA ASN A 609 -2.90 -1.12 -8.29
C ASN A 609 -1.98 0.12 -8.17
N GLY A 610 -0.87 0.03 -7.45
CA GLY A 610 0.09 1.12 -7.30
C GLY A 610 -0.26 2.17 -6.24
N SER A 611 -1.27 1.92 -5.37
CA SER A 611 -1.53 2.78 -4.20
C SER A 611 -0.38 2.65 -3.20
N ASP A 612 0.12 3.78 -2.70
CA ASP A 612 1.24 3.80 -1.76
C ASP A 612 0.83 4.47 -0.44
N ILE A 613 0.74 3.65 0.60
CA ILE A 613 0.36 4.08 1.94
C ILE A 613 1.34 5.08 2.56
N LYS A 614 2.59 5.16 2.07
CA LYS A 614 3.60 6.12 2.51
C LYS A 614 3.13 7.55 2.37
N PHE A 615 2.33 7.87 1.33
CA PHE A 615 1.75 9.21 1.19
C PHE A 615 0.85 9.61 2.37
N THR A 616 0.30 8.65 3.11
CA THR A 616 -0.47 8.92 4.32
C THR A 616 0.42 9.03 5.56
N PHE A 617 1.45 8.19 5.68
CA PHE A 617 2.35 8.22 6.84
C PHE A 617 3.30 9.41 6.81
N ASP A 618 3.83 9.72 5.65
CA ASP A 618 4.80 10.80 5.44
C ASP A 618 4.09 12.13 5.07
N PHE A 619 2.79 12.25 5.36
CA PHE A 619 1.96 13.39 4.94
C PHE A 619 2.55 14.73 5.36
N GLU A 620 3.02 14.86 6.60
CA GLU A 620 3.64 16.09 7.12
C GLU A 620 5.01 16.36 6.49
N GLN A 621 5.79 15.33 6.15
CA GLN A 621 7.05 15.48 5.42
C GLN A 621 6.81 15.97 3.99
N ILE A 622 5.70 15.54 3.38
CA ILE A 622 5.34 15.84 2.00
C ILE A 622 4.74 17.24 1.85
N PHE A 623 3.82 17.61 2.76
CA PHE A 623 3.04 18.85 2.66
C PHE A 623 3.44 19.93 3.68
N GLY A 624 4.46 19.66 4.52
CA GLY A 624 4.88 20.54 5.59
C GLY A 624 3.95 20.47 6.80
N ARG A 625 4.00 21.49 7.65
CA ARG A 625 3.18 21.56 8.87
C ARG A 625 1.71 21.28 8.57
N THR A 626 1.16 20.28 9.24
CA THR A 626 -0.15 19.72 8.95
C THR A 626 -1.05 19.76 10.19
N ALA A 627 -2.32 20.12 10.00
CA ALA A 627 -3.34 19.90 11.03
C ALA A 627 -3.87 18.47 10.93
N ARG A 628 -3.64 17.67 11.97
CA ARG A 628 -4.22 16.32 12.08
C ARG A 628 -5.50 16.36 12.91
N VAL A 629 -6.56 15.74 12.40
CA VAL A 629 -7.82 15.53 13.11
C VAL A 629 -8.23 14.08 13.02
N ASP A 630 -8.40 13.42 14.17
CA ASP A 630 -8.79 12.01 14.23
C ASP A 630 -10.31 11.93 14.46
N LEU A 631 -11.02 11.13 13.63
CA LEU A 631 -12.44 10.83 13.82
C LEU A 631 -12.57 9.66 14.79
N ASP A 632 -13.25 9.89 15.89
CA ASP A 632 -13.25 9.07 17.10
C ASP A 632 -14.48 8.17 17.28
N LYS A 633 -15.51 8.25 16.40
CA LYS A 633 -16.75 7.51 16.56
C LYS A 633 -17.16 6.78 15.28
N SER A 634 -17.36 5.46 15.37
CA SER A 634 -17.93 4.66 14.29
C SER A 634 -19.44 4.49 14.46
N PHE A 635 -20.16 4.60 13.33
CA PHE A 635 -21.62 4.45 13.28
C PHE A 635 -22.06 3.15 12.60
N ARG A 636 -21.12 2.42 11.99
CA ARG A 636 -21.43 1.27 11.15
C ARG A 636 -21.69 0.00 11.95
N PHE A 637 -20.80 -0.36 12.86
CA PHE A 637 -20.73 -1.67 13.50
C PHE A 637 -20.76 -1.57 15.03
N SER A 638 -20.92 -2.71 15.71
CA SER A 638 -20.95 -2.78 17.16
C SER A 638 -19.55 -2.74 17.79
N GLN A 639 -19.47 -2.41 19.08
CA GLN A 639 -18.23 -2.28 19.84
C GLN A 639 -17.36 -3.55 19.80
N PRO A 640 -17.89 -4.80 19.97
CA PRO A 640 -17.06 -6.00 19.89
C PRO A 640 -16.37 -6.18 18.53
N ILE A 641 -17.05 -5.80 17.43
CA ILE A 641 -16.43 -5.82 16.09
C ILE A 641 -15.28 -4.82 16.02
N LEU A 642 -15.48 -3.63 16.59
CA LEU A 642 -14.45 -2.61 16.65
C LEU A 642 -13.24 -3.07 17.46
N ASP A 643 -13.44 -3.64 18.64
CA ASP A 643 -12.38 -4.05 19.55
C ASP A 643 -11.49 -5.12 18.92
N VAL A 644 -12.11 -6.18 18.36
CA VAL A 644 -11.39 -7.24 17.68
C VAL A 644 -10.66 -6.74 16.44
N SER A 645 -11.36 -6.02 15.55
CA SER A 645 -10.76 -5.56 14.29
C SER A 645 -9.65 -4.54 14.53
N SER A 646 -9.79 -3.63 15.51
CA SER A 646 -8.78 -2.65 15.86
C SER A 646 -7.57 -3.29 16.52
N ARG A 647 -7.76 -4.25 17.45
CA ARG A 647 -6.66 -5.00 18.07
C ARG A 647 -5.90 -5.79 17.01
N PHE A 648 -6.61 -6.45 16.10
CA PHE A 648 -6.02 -7.22 15.02
C PHE A 648 -5.16 -6.35 14.09
N ILE A 649 -5.67 -5.21 13.60
CA ILE A 649 -4.92 -4.38 12.66
C ILE A 649 -3.74 -3.65 13.32
N GLN A 650 -3.89 -3.20 14.58
CA GLN A 650 -2.85 -2.46 15.30
C GLN A 650 -1.67 -3.32 15.79
N ARG A 651 -1.70 -4.65 15.60
CA ARG A 651 -0.50 -5.48 15.75
C ARG A 651 0.60 -5.12 14.75
N ASN A 652 0.23 -4.59 13.60
CA ASN A 652 1.19 -3.98 12.69
C ASN A 652 1.62 -2.61 13.25
N PRO A 653 2.88 -2.42 13.67
CA PRO A 653 3.36 -1.18 14.27
C PRO A 653 3.38 -0.01 13.28
N PHE A 654 3.36 -0.30 11.97
CA PHE A 654 3.34 0.69 10.91
C PHE A 654 1.95 1.25 10.60
N GLN A 655 0.90 0.90 11.38
CA GLN A 655 -0.42 1.50 11.23
C GLN A 655 -0.59 2.70 12.16
N LEU A 656 -1.31 3.73 11.71
CA LEU A 656 -1.64 4.89 12.55
C LEU A 656 -2.48 4.43 13.75
N LYS A 657 -2.05 4.80 14.94
CA LYS A 657 -2.83 4.51 16.17
C LYS A 657 -4.10 5.37 16.17
N LYS A 658 -5.25 4.74 16.38
CA LYS A 658 -6.57 5.37 16.42
C LYS A 658 -7.32 4.93 17.67
N LYS A 659 -7.98 5.87 18.32
CA LYS A 659 -8.93 5.60 19.42
C LYS A 659 -10.34 5.85 18.90
N ILE A 660 -11.06 4.78 18.64
CA ILE A 660 -12.42 4.84 18.08
C ILE A 660 -13.37 4.16 19.08
N ILE A 661 -14.57 4.70 19.19
CA ILE A 661 -15.65 4.13 19.97
C ILE A 661 -16.84 3.80 19.06
N SER A 662 -17.66 2.84 19.46
CA SER A 662 -18.84 2.45 18.72
C SER A 662 -20.02 2.12 19.66
N LYS A 663 -21.16 1.75 19.10
CA LYS A 663 -22.33 1.36 19.87
C LYS A 663 -22.17 -0.04 20.47
N PRO A 664 -22.74 -0.34 21.64
CA PRO A 664 -22.72 -1.69 22.20
C PRO A 664 -23.44 -2.70 21.30
N SER A 665 -23.18 -3.98 21.51
CA SER A 665 -23.86 -5.07 20.81
C SER A 665 -24.92 -5.69 21.72
N ASN A 666 -26.10 -5.99 21.15
CA ASN A 666 -27.14 -6.77 21.82
C ASN A 666 -27.06 -8.26 21.40
N ILE A 667 -26.09 -8.64 20.58
CA ILE A 667 -25.94 -10.02 20.06
C ILE A 667 -24.81 -10.72 20.83
N LYS A 668 -25.15 -11.85 21.45
CA LYS A 668 -24.13 -12.77 21.99
C LYS A 668 -23.31 -13.37 20.87
N ASN A 669 -22.02 -13.63 21.14
CA ASN A 669 -21.11 -14.21 20.15
C ASN A 669 -21.09 -13.43 18.83
N THR A 670 -20.92 -12.11 18.93
CA THR A 670 -20.89 -11.22 17.76
C THR A 670 -19.91 -11.68 16.69
N ILE A 671 -18.79 -12.27 17.09
CA ILE A 671 -17.76 -12.83 16.21
C ILE A 671 -17.58 -14.31 16.57
N GLU A 672 -17.71 -15.18 15.57
CA GLU A 672 -17.68 -16.62 15.77
C GLU A 672 -16.85 -17.33 14.70
N ILE A 673 -15.99 -18.24 15.14
CA ILE A 673 -15.20 -19.09 14.24
C ILE A 673 -15.93 -20.43 14.10
N ILE A 674 -16.21 -20.84 12.86
CA ILE A 674 -16.83 -22.12 12.52
C ILE A 674 -15.89 -22.89 11.60
N ASN A 675 -15.63 -24.16 11.95
CA ASN A 675 -14.84 -25.04 11.11
C ASN A 675 -15.70 -25.68 10.05
N LEU A 676 -15.28 -25.53 8.78
CA LEU A 676 -15.88 -26.17 7.60
C LEU A 676 -14.94 -27.29 7.13
N ASP A 677 -15.00 -28.44 7.79
CA ASP A 677 -14.15 -29.56 7.45
C ASP A 677 -14.66 -30.29 6.20
N TYR A 678 -13.75 -30.88 5.42
CA TYR A 678 -14.09 -31.60 4.19
C TYR A 678 -14.89 -32.88 4.53
N GLY A 679 -16.02 -33.10 3.81
CA GLY A 679 -16.83 -34.31 3.93
C GLY A 679 -18.18 -34.11 4.58
N GLU A 680 -18.46 -33.00 5.19
CA GLU A 680 -19.78 -32.69 5.79
C GLU A 680 -20.59 -31.80 4.86
N SER A 681 -21.49 -32.38 4.07
CA SER A 681 -22.32 -31.66 3.10
C SER A 681 -23.24 -30.56 3.71
N ASN A 682 -23.40 -30.57 5.01
CA ASN A 682 -24.31 -29.64 5.74
C ASN A 682 -23.61 -28.46 6.44
N ASN A 683 -22.29 -28.34 6.35
CA ASN A 683 -21.57 -27.33 7.16
C ASN A 683 -21.94 -25.88 6.81
N LEU A 684 -22.13 -25.57 5.52
CA LEU A 684 -22.51 -24.21 5.13
C LEU A 684 -23.95 -23.86 5.53
N LEU A 685 -24.87 -24.86 5.52
CA LEU A 685 -26.24 -24.68 6.04
C LEU A 685 -26.25 -24.34 7.51
N ASN A 686 -25.36 -24.91 8.31
CA ASN A 686 -25.24 -24.61 9.73
C ASN A 686 -24.74 -23.18 9.95
N VAL A 687 -23.81 -22.68 9.11
CA VAL A 687 -23.39 -21.29 9.13
C VAL A 687 -24.57 -20.36 8.89
N PHE A 688 -25.41 -20.65 7.89
CA PHE A 688 -26.60 -19.83 7.61
C PHE A 688 -27.64 -19.88 8.75
N LYS A 689 -27.84 -21.05 9.36
CA LYS A 689 -28.70 -21.19 10.55
C LYS A 689 -28.19 -20.33 11.71
N THR A 690 -26.87 -20.32 11.97
CA THR A 690 -26.26 -19.50 13.02
C THR A 690 -26.55 -18.01 12.82
N VAL A 691 -26.49 -17.53 11.57
CA VAL A 691 -26.83 -16.14 11.24
C VAL A 691 -28.33 -15.87 11.42
N ASP A 692 -29.21 -16.79 10.96
CA ASP A 692 -30.67 -16.63 11.06
C ASP A 692 -31.16 -16.65 12.51
N ASN A 693 -30.56 -17.48 13.37
CA ASN A 693 -30.90 -17.58 14.79
C ASN A 693 -30.67 -16.29 15.61
N VAL A 694 -29.66 -15.49 15.22
CA VAL A 694 -29.35 -14.23 15.91
C VAL A 694 -30.05 -13.00 15.29
N ARG A 695 -30.72 -13.19 14.16
CA ARG A 695 -31.46 -12.15 13.47
C ARG A 695 -32.76 -11.83 14.26
N PRO A 696 -33.12 -10.56 14.46
CA PRO A 696 -34.42 -10.19 15.00
C PRO A 696 -35.58 -10.71 14.13
N LYS A 697 -36.56 -11.38 14.74
CA LYS A 697 -37.65 -12.11 14.04
C LYS A 697 -38.36 -11.29 12.94
N ASN A 698 -38.53 -9.98 13.16
CA ASN A 698 -39.26 -9.09 12.24
C ASN A 698 -38.37 -8.30 11.25
N LYS A 699 -37.07 -8.63 11.14
CA LYS A 699 -36.16 -7.92 10.23
C LYS A 699 -35.59 -8.86 9.18
N LYS A 700 -35.53 -8.39 7.93
CA LYS A 700 -34.72 -9.02 6.87
C LYS A 700 -33.30 -8.54 7.01
N TRP A 701 -32.32 -9.45 6.91
CA TRP A 701 -30.91 -9.14 6.95
C TRP A 701 -30.24 -9.33 5.59
N VAL A 702 -29.35 -8.40 5.27
CA VAL A 702 -28.40 -8.57 4.16
C VAL A 702 -27.17 -9.30 4.70
N VAL A 703 -26.77 -10.37 4.03
CA VAL A 703 -25.62 -11.20 4.41
C VAL A 703 -24.63 -11.24 3.27
N TYR A 704 -23.45 -10.68 3.47
CA TYR A 704 -22.38 -10.82 2.48
C TYR A 704 -21.55 -12.06 2.79
N ILE A 705 -21.33 -12.88 1.76
CA ILE A 705 -20.41 -14.00 1.80
C ILE A 705 -19.13 -13.54 1.11
N LEU A 706 -18.07 -13.40 1.87
CA LEU A 706 -16.81 -12.82 1.40
C LEU A 706 -15.75 -13.88 1.20
N GLY A 707 -15.05 -13.82 0.06
CA GLY A 707 -13.88 -14.62 -0.23
C GLY A 707 -12.70 -13.79 -0.65
N ARG A 708 -11.47 -14.29 -0.41
CA ARG A 708 -10.25 -13.62 -0.90
C ARG A 708 -10.22 -13.64 -2.44
N TYR A 709 -10.70 -14.72 -3.06
CA TYR A 709 -10.68 -14.97 -4.50
C TYR A 709 -12.04 -15.44 -5.00
N ASN A 710 -12.40 -15.12 -6.26
CA ASN A 710 -13.67 -15.55 -6.89
C ASN A 710 -13.83 -17.09 -6.97
N ARG A 711 -12.72 -17.83 -7.11
CA ARG A 711 -12.75 -19.31 -7.15
C ARG A 711 -13.33 -19.95 -5.89
N ILE A 712 -13.32 -19.24 -4.75
CA ILE A 712 -13.86 -19.73 -3.49
C ILE A 712 -15.37 -19.97 -3.60
N ALA A 713 -16.08 -19.14 -4.34
CA ALA A 713 -17.50 -19.32 -4.57
C ALA A 713 -17.80 -20.62 -5.36
N LYS A 714 -16.98 -20.95 -6.36
CA LYS A 714 -17.11 -22.21 -7.12
C LYS A 714 -16.84 -23.43 -6.24
N LYS A 715 -15.82 -23.37 -5.39
CA LYS A 715 -15.46 -24.47 -4.45
C LYS A 715 -16.61 -24.78 -3.48
N ASN A 716 -17.40 -23.80 -3.10
CA ASN A 716 -18.48 -23.92 -2.10
C ASN A 716 -19.89 -24.02 -2.73
N ASN A 717 -20.00 -24.20 -4.04
CA ASN A 717 -21.27 -24.30 -4.81
C ASN A 717 -22.19 -23.07 -4.61
N ILE A 718 -21.59 -21.89 -4.49
CA ILE A 718 -22.31 -20.60 -4.34
C ILE A 718 -22.08 -19.66 -5.54
N TYR A 719 -21.61 -20.21 -6.66
CA TYR A 719 -21.35 -19.47 -7.91
C TYR A 719 -22.16 -20.09 -9.08
N PRO A 720 -22.76 -19.33 -9.97
CA PRO A 720 -22.78 -17.84 -10.02
C PRO A 720 -23.69 -17.19 -8.94
N ASP A 721 -24.54 -17.98 -8.33
CA ASP A 721 -25.48 -17.55 -7.30
C ASP A 721 -25.71 -18.64 -6.24
N ILE A 722 -26.29 -18.27 -5.11
CA ILE A 722 -26.65 -19.22 -4.05
C ILE A 722 -27.82 -20.08 -4.50
N PRO A 723 -27.79 -21.42 -4.29
CA PRO A 723 -28.86 -22.33 -4.69
C PRO A 723 -30.24 -21.86 -4.22
N LYS A 724 -31.23 -21.99 -5.11
CA LYS A 724 -32.62 -21.55 -4.85
C LYS A 724 -33.19 -22.18 -3.59
N GLU A 725 -32.85 -23.44 -3.32
CA GLU A 725 -33.29 -24.17 -2.12
C GLU A 725 -32.82 -23.51 -0.82
N ILE A 726 -31.59 -22.99 -0.82
CA ILE A 726 -31.03 -22.25 0.34
C ILE A 726 -31.79 -20.93 0.52
N LYS A 727 -32.04 -20.22 -0.58
CA LYS A 727 -32.80 -18.96 -0.55
C LYS A 727 -34.24 -19.17 -0.03
N LEU A 728 -34.86 -20.24 -0.43
CA LEU A 728 -36.21 -20.61 0.03
C LEU A 728 -36.26 -21.00 1.51
N LYS A 729 -35.21 -21.67 2.02
CA LYS A 729 -35.09 -22.07 3.41
C LYS A 729 -34.85 -20.87 4.35
N PHE A 730 -34.13 -19.85 3.87
CA PHE A 730 -33.78 -18.65 4.65
C PHE A 730 -34.37 -17.37 4.05
N LYS A 731 -35.69 -17.31 3.88
CA LYS A 731 -36.42 -16.21 3.22
C LYS A 731 -36.15 -14.82 3.79
N ASN A 732 -35.72 -14.74 5.03
CA ASN A 732 -35.39 -13.47 5.69
C ASN A 732 -33.92 -13.07 5.59
N LEU A 733 -33.08 -13.85 4.90
CA LEU A 733 -31.69 -13.55 4.63
C LEU A 733 -31.49 -13.29 3.13
N LYS A 734 -31.04 -12.07 2.78
CA LYS A 734 -30.62 -11.74 1.41
C LYS A 734 -29.12 -11.98 1.31
N PHE A 735 -28.71 -13.01 0.60
CA PHE A 735 -27.31 -13.37 0.43
C PHE A 735 -26.71 -12.75 -0.84
N GLU A 736 -25.47 -12.24 -0.72
CA GLU A 736 -24.67 -11.78 -1.84
C GLU A 736 -23.23 -12.28 -1.68
N PHE A 737 -22.69 -12.95 -2.72
CA PHE A 737 -21.28 -13.31 -2.74
C PHE A 737 -20.46 -12.26 -3.46
N MET A 738 -19.29 -11.88 -2.87
CA MET A 738 -18.31 -11.02 -3.50
C MET A 738 -16.91 -11.24 -2.93
N THR A 739 -15.89 -10.75 -3.65
CA THR A 739 -14.55 -10.68 -3.07
C THR A 739 -14.47 -9.56 -2.03
N ILE A 740 -13.55 -9.70 -1.07
CA ILE A 740 -13.33 -8.69 -0.03
C ILE A 740 -13.01 -7.32 -0.64
N HIS A 741 -12.20 -7.26 -1.69
CA HIS A 741 -11.88 -6.00 -2.38
C HIS A 741 -13.13 -5.30 -2.94
N LYS A 742 -14.04 -6.07 -3.53
CA LYS A 742 -15.30 -5.54 -4.07
C LYS A 742 -16.27 -5.07 -2.97
N SER A 743 -16.13 -5.59 -1.75
CA SER A 743 -16.97 -5.19 -0.61
C SER A 743 -16.53 -3.87 0.03
N LYS A 744 -15.38 -3.30 -0.33
CA LYS A 744 -14.89 -2.03 0.22
C LYS A 744 -15.94 -0.92 -0.04
N GLY A 745 -16.20 -0.10 0.98
CA GLY A 745 -17.27 0.91 0.94
C GLY A 745 -18.65 0.38 1.38
N LEU A 746 -18.98 -0.88 1.07
CA LEU A 746 -20.28 -1.49 1.36
C LEU A 746 -20.42 -1.92 2.84
N GLY A 747 -21.63 -2.36 3.22
CA GLY A 747 -21.89 -2.91 4.55
C GLY A 747 -23.15 -3.78 4.57
N ALA A 748 -23.14 -4.84 5.39
CA ALA A 748 -24.24 -5.79 5.53
C ALA A 748 -24.53 -6.05 7.02
N ASP A 749 -25.69 -6.62 7.33
CA ASP A 749 -26.06 -6.91 8.72
C ASP A 749 -25.18 -8.03 9.29
N ALA A 750 -24.86 -9.05 8.47
CA ALA A 750 -23.91 -10.09 8.81
C ALA A 750 -22.90 -10.35 7.69
N ILE A 751 -21.73 -10.80 8.07
CA ILE A 751 -20.65 -11.18 7.15
C ILE A 751 -20.22 -12.61 7.45
N ILE A 752 -20.06 -13.39 6.37
CA ILE A 752 -19.47 -14.73 6.41
C ILE A 752 -18.18 -14.67 5.60
N ILE A 753 -17.03 -14.89 6.24
CA ILE A 753 -15.73 -14.89 5.57
C ILE A 753 -15.31 -16.34 5.38
N LEU A 754 -15.15 -16.75 4.11
CA LEU A 754 -14.80 -18.11 3.73
C LEU A 754 -13.31 -18.30 3.56
N ASN A 755 -12.85 -19.55 3.75
CA ASN A 755 -11.50 -19.99 3.40
C ASN A 755 -10.38 -19.29 4.18
N LEU A 756 -10.60 -19.06 5.49
CA LEU A 756 -9.53 -18.64 6.42
C LEU A 756 -8.62 -19.84 6.74
N GLU A 757 -7.95 -20.34 5.72
CA GLU A 757 -7.11 -21.53 5.73
C GLU A 757 -5.67 -21.16 5.33
N ALA A 758 -4.69 -21.91 5.78
CA ALA A 758 -3.33 -21.83 5.26
C ALA A 758 -3.24 -22.40 3.84
N GLY A 759 -2.38 -21.84 2.98
CA GLY A 759 -2.12 -22.36 1.65
C GLY A 759 -2.11 -21.31 0.55
N LYS A 760 -1.75 -21.72 -0.67
CA LYS A 760 -1.59 -20.82 -1.84
C LYS A 760 -2.80 -19.93 -2.09
N TYR A 761 -3.99 -20.49 -1.97
CA TYR A 761 -5.26 -19.76 -2.14
C TYR A 761 -6.00 -19.60 -0.80
N GLY A 762 -5.27 -19.64 0.29
CA GLY A 762 -5.78 -19.39 1.63
C GLY A 762 -5.98 -17.91 1.93
N PHE A 763 -6.08 -17.60 3.22
CA PHE A 763 -6.12 -16.25 3.70
C PHE A 763 -5.41 -16.13 5.06
N PRO A 764 -4.17 -15.59 5.10
CA PRO A 764 -3.45 -14.89 4.03
C PRO A 764 -3.14 -15.78 2.83
N GLY A 765 -3.19 -15.18 1.63
CA GLY A 765 -2.83 -15.85 0.40
C GLY A 765 -1.31 -15.92 0.23
N TYR A 766 -0.79 -17.09 -0.18
CA TYR A 766 0.64 -17.25 -0.48
C TYR A 766 0.94 -17.12 -1.99
N ILE A 767 0.06 -16.46 -2.75
CA ILE A 767 0.37 -16.11 -4.13
C ILE A 767 1.30 -14.91 -4.08
N GLU A 768 2.60 -15.16 -4.26
CA GLU A 768 3.55 -14.07 -4.42
C GLU A 768 3.43 -13.47 -5.83
N ASN A 769 3.53 -12.16 -5.86
CA ASN A 769 3.72 -11.45 -7.11
C ASN A 769 5.14 -11.75 -7.62
N ASP A 770 5.31 -11.71 -8.93
CA ASP A 770 6.64 -11.82 -9.50
C ASP A 770 7.54 -10.70 -8.95
N PRO A 771 8.76 -11.01 -8.45
CA PRO A 771 9.67 -9.99 -7.91
C PRO A 771 9.97 -8.82 -8.84
N ILE A 772 9.86 -9.02 -10.15
CA ILE A 772 9.96 -7.95 -11.15
C ILE A 772 8.98 -6.80 -10.86
N MET A 773 7.80 -7.11 -10.32
CA MET A 773 6.81 -6.11 -9.97
C MET A 773 7.28 -5.12 -8.90
N ASN A 774 8.28 -5.49 -8.09
CA ASN A 774 8.85 -4.62 -7.06
C ASN A 774 9.58 -3.40 -7.64
N LEU A 775 9.95 -3.43 -8.93
CA LEU A 775 10.52 -2.26 -9.61
C LEU A 775 9.53 -1.09 -9.73
N VAL A 776 8.23 -1.37 -9.73
CA VAL A 776 7.18 -0.38 -9.97
C VAL A 776 6.12 -0.33 -8.87
N ARG A 777 6.09 -1.33 -7.98
CA ARG A 777 5.20 -1.34 -6.81
C ARG A 777 5.82 -0.58 -5.64
N PRO A 778 4.99 0.00 -4.76
CA PRO A 778 5.47 0.48 -3.48
C PRO A 778 6.17 -0.63 -2.71
N GLY A 779 7.26 -0.31 -2.03
CA GLY A 779 7.95 -1.28 -1.16
C GLY A 779 6.99 -1.83 -0.10
N GLU A 780 7.09 -3.13 0.15
CA GLU A 780 6.31 -3.77 1.22
C GLU A 780 6.71 -3.20 2.59
N GLN A 781 5.74 -3.13 3.50
CA GLN A 781 6.02 -2.82 4.89
C GLN A 781 6.81 -3.99 5.51
N ASP A 782 7.79 -3.68 6.33
CA ASP A 782 8.57 -4.68 7.08
C ASP A 782 7.74 -5.30 8.23
N PHE A 783 6.59 -5.85 7.85
CA PHE A 783 5.68 -6.59 8.74
C PHE A 783 4.96 -7.68 7.96
N LYS A 784 5.13 -8.92 8.40
CA LYS A 784 4.57 -10.10 7.73
C LYS A 784 3.07 -9.96 7.47
N ASN A 785 2.66 -10.17 6.23
CA ASN A 785 1.25 -10.12 5.81
C ASN A 785 0.53 -8.78 6.09
N ALA A 786 1.26 -7.65 6.05
CA ALA A 786 0.70 -6.33 6.35
C ALA A 786 -0.54 -5.99 5.50
N GLU A 787 -0.50 -6.22 4.18
CA GLU A 787 -1.63 -5.97 3.28
C GLU A 787 -2.77 -6.96 3.52
N GLU A 788 -2.49 -8.26 3.63
CA GLU A 788 -3.51 -9.28 3.91
C GLU A 788 -4.23 -9.02 5.25
N ARG A 789 -3.52 -8.49 6.25
CA ARG A 789 -4.10 -8.06 7.52
C ARG A 789 -5.09 -6.89 7.32
N ARG A 790 -4.76 -5.92 6.48
CA ARG A 790 -5.70 -4.84 6.10
C ARG A 790 -6.90 -5.39 5.33
N VAL A 791 -6.70 -6.37 4.46
CA VAL A 791 -7.79 -7.03 3.73
C VAL A 791 -8.76 -7.72 4.71
N LEU A 792 -8.26 -8.45 5.73
CA LEU A 792 -9.14 -9.05 6.74
C LEU A 792 -9.84 -8.00 7.61
N TYR A 793 -9.15 -6.92 7.99
CA TYR A 793 -9.76 -5.79 8.67
C TYR A 793 -10.91 -5.19 7.86
N VAL A 794 -10.71 -4.97 6.56
CA VAL A 794 -11.79 -4.50 5.66
C VAL A 794 -12.95 -5.48 5.67
N ALA A 795 -12.71 -6.78 5.56
CA ALA A 795 -13.76 -7.79 5.58
C ALA A 795 -14.58 -7.75 6.88
N MET A 796 -13.92 -7.76 8.05
CA MET A 796 -14.58 -7.70 9.35
C MET A 796 -15.41 -6.43 9.52
N THR A 797 -14.89 -5.27 9.09
CA THR A 797 -15.57 -3.98 9.23
C THR A 797 -16.70 -3.75 8.22
N ARG A 798 -17.04 -4.74 7.38
CA ARG A 798 -18.26 -4.71 6.56
C ARG A 798 -19.51 -5.10 7.40
N ALA A 799 -19.32 -5.91 8.45
CA ALA A 799 -20.43 -6.36 9.30
C ALA A 799 -20.99 -5.21 10.16
N LYS A 800 -22.30 -5.12 10.27
CA LYS A 800 -22.97 -4.24 11.24
C LYS A 800 -23.17 -4.93 12.59
N GLN A 801 -23.51 -6.24 12.58
CA GLN A 801 -24.01 -6.96 13.75
C GLN A 801 -23.30 -8.30 14.04
N LYS A 802 -23.03 -9.14 13.00
CA LYS A 802 -22.53 -10.50 13.16
C LYS A 802 -21.40 -10.81 12.18
N ILE A 803 -20.37 -11.50 12.64
CA ILE A 803 -19.27 -12.03 11.80
C ILE A 803 -19.17 -13.53 12.05
N ILE A 804 -19.13 -14.29 10.96
CA ILE A 804 -18.74 -15.71 10.96
C ILE A 804 -17.43 -15.86 10.20
N LEU A 805 -16.44 -16.43 10.85
CA LEU A 805 -15.13 -16.72 10.29
C LEU A 805 -15.04 -18.22 10.00
N CYS A 806 -15.10 -18.58 8.71
CA CYS A 806 -15.06 -19.97 8.29
C CYS A 806 -13.62 -20.41 8.05
N SER A 807 -13.18 -21.41 8.81
CA SER A 807 -11.85 -22.01 8.73
C SER A 807 -11.93 -23.51 8.53
N ASN A 808 -10.79 -24.16 8.45
CA ASN A 808 -10.66 -25.61 8.43
C ASN A 808 -9.88 -26.05 9.68
N SER A 809 -10.32 -27.12 10.31
CA SER A 809 -9.68 -27.62 11.56
C SER A 809 -8.25 -28.10 11.33
N TYR A 810 -7.94 -28.61 10.14
CA TYR A 810 -6.63 -29.20 9.82
C TYR A 810 -5.60 -28.15 9.39
N PHE A 811 -6.03 -27.06 8.75
CA PHE A 811 -5.15 -26.00 8.21
C PHE A 811 -5.70 -24.61 8.52
N PRO A 812 -5.85 -24.25 9.78
CA PRO A 812 -6.32 -22.92 10.10
C PRO A 812 -5.31 -21.88 9.58
N SER A 813 -5.82 -20.73 9.20
CA SER A 813 -5.02 -19.54 8.94
C SER A 813 -4.29 -19.08 10.20
N GLU A 814 -3.09 -18.54 10.09
CA GLU A 814 -2.41 -17.88 11.21
C GLU A 814 -3.25 -16.73 11.81
N PHE A 815 -4.11 -16.12 11.01
CA PHE A 815 -5.05 -15.11 11.48
C PHE A 815 -6.15 -15.70 12.36
N ILE A 816 -6.59 -16.92 12.09
CA ILE A 816 -7.54 -17.64 12.95
C ILE A 816 -6.90 -17.99 14.29
N ASP A 817 -5.65 -18.45 14.27
CA ASP A 817 -4.94 -18.78 15.52
C ASP A 817 -4.73 -17.53 16.38
N GLU A 818 -4.46 -16.39 15.77
CA GLU A 818 -4.42 -15.09 16.47
C GLU A 818 -5.79 -14.71 17.03
N LEU A 819 -6.85 -14.73 16.20
CA LEU A 819 -8.19 -14.31 16.61
C LEU A 819 -8.80 -15.18 17.71
N LYS A 820 -8.46 -16.47 17.80
CA LYS A 820 -8.84 -17.35 18.92
C LYS A 820 -8.30 -16.89 20.27
N THR A 821 -7.26 -16.08 20.29
CA THR A 821 -6.71 -15.52 21.55
C THR A 821 -7.51 -14.33 22.09
N TYR A 822 -8.48 -13.82 21.32
CA TYR A 822 -9.25 -12.64 21.70
C TYR A 822 -10.54 -13.05 22.45
N PRO A 823 -10.82 -12.48 23.63
CA PRO A 823 -11.93 -12.90 24.46
C PRO A 823 -13.31 -12.67 23.84
N GLU A 824 -13.42 -11.73 22.89
CA GLU A 824 -14.66 -11.40 22.19
C GLU A 824 -14.99 -12.38 21.06
N VAL A 825 -14.07 -13.30 20.72
CA VAL A 825 -14.22 -14.27 19.64
C VAL A 825 -14.64 -15.61 20.20
N SER A 826 -15.82 -16.07 19.81
CA SER A 826 -16.32 -17.39 20.18
C SER A 826 -15.91 -18.45 19.15
N PHE A 827 -15.61 -19.65 19.65
CA PHE A 827 -15.35 -20.80 18.79
C PHE A 827 -15.72 -22.09 19.54
N GLU A 828 -16.24 -23.09 18.80
CA GLU A 828 -16.49 -24.40 19.38
C GLU A 828 -15.17 -25.05 19.74
N LYS A 829 -15.01 -25.33 21.03
CA LYS A 829 -13.98 -26.26 21.52
C LYS A 829 -14.46 -27.71 21.26
N LYS A 830 -14.67 -28.11 19.99
CA LYS A 830 -14.67 -29.54 19.68
C LYS A 830 -13.32 -30.06 20.12
N SER A 831 -13.28 -31.17 20.85
CA SER A 831 -12.08 -31.84 21.31
C SER A 831 -11.04 -31.80 20.19
N LEU A 832 -10.08 -30.91 20.36
CA LEU A 832 -8.91 -30.85 19.48
C LEU A 832 -8.24 -32.21 19.65
N ILE A 833 -8.46 -33.09 18.70
CA ILE A 833 -7.47 -34.15 18.45
C ILE A 833 -6.15 -33.40 18.45
N ASN A 834 -5.31 -33.85 19.38
CA ASN A 834 -4.06 -33.22 19.74
C ASN A 834 -3.40 -32.50 18.55
N LYS A 835 -3.07 -31.22 18.69
CA LYS A 835 -2.49 -30.33 17.67
C LYS A 835 -1.16 -30.77 17.06
N ASN A 836 -0.75 -31.97 17.28
CA ASN A 836 0.37 -32.58 16.60
C ASN A 836 -0.09 -32.94 15.18
N TYR A 837 0.07 -31.96 14.32
CA TYR A 837 0.01 -32.18 12.88
C TYR A 837 0.71 -33.50 12.56
N LEU A 838 0.00 -34.39 11.90
CA LEU A 838 0.59 -35.62 11.48
C LEU A 838 1.74 -35.33 10.53
N PRO A 839 2.98 -35.65 10.91
CA PRO A 839 4.09 -35.52 10.00
C PRO A 839 3.86 -36.42 8.79
N CYS A 840 4.22 -35.99 7.62
CA CYS A 840 4.17 -36.84 6.45
C CYS A 840 5.19 -37.97 6.61
N PRO A 841 4.81 -39.24 6.40
CA PRO A 841 5.76 -40.36 6.53
C PRO A 841 6.83 -40.38 5.42
N SER A 842 6.63 -39.63 4.35
CA SER A 842 7.54 -39.59 3.20
C SER A 842 8.47 -38.39 3.20
N CYS A 843 8.07 -37.28 3.86
CA CYS A 843 8.92 -36.10 4.06
C CYS A 843 8.71 -35.59 5.48
N THR A 844 9.77 -35.22 6.16
CA THR A 844 9.74 -34.77 7.58
C THR A 844 9.04 -33.41 7.75
N SER A 845 8.88 -32.63 6.69
CA SER A 845 8.42 -31.25 6.70
C SER A 845 6.94 -31.08 6.35
N GLY A 846 6.37 -32.01 5.59
CA GLY A 846 4.98 -31.96 5.21
C GLY A 846 4.06 -32.50 6.30
N LYS A 847 2.81 -32.02 6.30
CA LYS A 847 1.74 -32.45 7.20
C LYS A 847 0.70 -33.21 6.38
N LEU A 848 0.16 -34.28 6.93
CA LEU A 848 -0.91 -35.01 6.26
C LEU A 848 -2.24 -34.30 6.40
N TYR A 849 -3.00 -34.25 5.32
CA TYR A 849 -4.37 -33.73 5.29
C TYR A 849 -5.29 -34.60 4.44
N LEU A 850 -6.58 -34.52 4.74
CA LEU A 850 -7.60 -35.25 4.03
C LEU A 850 -7.98 -34.51 2.74
N LYS A 851 -7.81 -35.17 1.59
CA LYS A 851 -8.13 -34.65 0.25
C LYS A 851 -9.13 -35.55 -0.43
N LYS A 852 -10.07 -34.97 -1.19
CA LYS A 852 -10.91 -35.74 -2.10
C LYS A 852 -10.22 -35.83 -3.47
N PRO A 853 -9.65 -36.97 -3.86
CA PRO A 853 -9.00 -37.12 -5.16
C PRO A 853 -10.01 -37.00 -6.30
N LYS A 854 -9.60 -36.46 -7.44
CA LYS A 854 -10.50 -36.31 -8.62
C LYS A 854 -10.98 -37.62 -9.22
N ARG A 855 -10.34 -38.75 -8.97
CA ARG A 855 -10.55 -40.07 -9.60
C ARG A 855 -11.06 -41.16 -8.67
N ILE A 856 -11.30 -40.86 -7.40
CA ILE A 856 -11.71 -41.88 -6.41
C ILE A 856 -12.90 -41.32 -5.61
N ASN A 857 -13.96 -42.13 -5.49
CA ASN A 857 -15.08 -41.86 -4.58
C ASN A 857 -14.59 -42.09 -3.13
N GLY A 858 -14.14 -41.01 -2.47
CA GLY A 858 -13.64 -41.03 -1.09
C GLY A 858 -12.60 -39.98 -0.80
N TYR A 859 -12.14 -39.96 0.43
CA TYR A 859 -11.09 -39.07 0.87
C TYR A 859 -9.77 -39.82 1.05
N ALA A 860 -8.63 -39.22 0.75
CA ALA A 860 -7.31 -39.77 0.97
C ALA A 860 -6.43 -38.78 1.75
N TRP A 861 -5.59 -39.32 2.63
CA TRP A 861 -4.59 -38.53 3.29
C TRP A 861 -3.44 -38.22 2.34
N SER A 862 -3.19 -36.93 2.10
CA SER A 862 -2.14 -36.44 1.21
C SER A 862 -1.21 -35.49 1.97
N CYS A 863 0.04 -35.41 1.53
CA CYS A 863 0.99 -34.48 2.11
C CYS A 863 0.64 -33.01 1.76
N SER A 864 0.82 -32.11 2.70
CA SER A 864 0.64 -30.66 2.48
C SER A 864 1.62 -30.08 1.45
N LEU A 865 2.70 -30.80 1.13
CA LEU A 865 3.70 -30.44 0.13
C LEU A 865 3.41 -31.04 -1.25
N GLU A 866 2.22 -31.66 -1.46
CA GLU A 866 1.82 -32.11 -2.79
C GLU A 866 1.78 -30.92 -3.76
N PRO A 867 2.34 -31.00 -4.97
CA PRO A 867 2.83 -32.22 -5.65
C PRO A 867 4.30 -32.59 -5.36
N TYR A 868 5.03 -31.79 -4.64
CA TYR A 868 6.47 -31.98 -4.37
C TYR A 868 6.77 -33.15 -3.45
N CYS A 869 5.81 -33.51 -2.61
CA CYS A 869 5.81 -34.77 -1.85
C CYS A 869 4.52 -35.53 -2.09
N ILE A 870 4.64 -36.76 -2.60
CA ILE A 870 3.50 -37.65 -2.89
C ILE A 870 3.11 -38.47 -1.65
N GLY A 871 3.61 -38.09 -0.46
CA GLY A 871 3.35 -38.83 0.78
C GLY A 871 1.86 -39.08 0.99
N LYS A 872 1.47 -40.33 0.99
CA LYS A 872 0.11 -40.82 1.25
C LYS A 872 0.14 -41.66 2.52
N ALA A 873 -0.86 -41.54 3.34
CA ALA A 873 -1.07 -42.45 4.44
C ALA A 873 -2.37 -43.24 4.21
N LYS A 874 -2.33 -44.56 4.52
CA LYS A 874 -3.52 -45.40 4.49
C LYS A 874 -4.35 -45.12 5.74
N TYR A 875 -5.65 -45.36 5.66
CA TYR A 875 -6.49 -45.35 6.85
C TYR A 875 -6.13 -46.49 7.80
N CYS A 876 -6.24 -46.17 9.10
CA CYS A 876 -6.16 -47.23 10.10
C CYS A 876 -7.22 -48.30 9.90
N LYS A 877 -6.82 -49.57 9.90
CA LYS A 877 -7.76 -50.69 9.66
C LYS A 877 -8.80 -50.83 10.77
N ASN A 878 -8.51 -50.33 12.00
CA ASN A 878 -9.40 -50.51 13.14
C ASN A 878 -10.45 -49.41 13.26
N CYS A 879 -10.04 -48.11 13.08
CA CYS A 879 -10.99 -47.01 13.23
C CYS A 879 -11.51 -46.47 11.88
N ASN A 880 -10.85 -46.75 10.78
CA ASN A 880 -11.12 -46.26 9.42
C ASN A 880 -11.33 -44.75 9.30
N LYS A 881 -10.88 -43.96 10.30
CA LYS A 881 -11.03 -42.53 10.36
C LYS A 881 -9.70 -41.81 10.19
N TYR A 882 -8.63 -42.33 10.78
CA TYR A 882 -7.32 -41.68 10.88
C TYR A 882 -6.27 -42.42 10.09
N PRO A 883 -5.18 -41.76 9.66
CA PRO A 883 -4.12 -42.43 8.95
C PRO A 883 -3.33 -43.36 9.90
N ALA A 884 -2.91 -44.51 9.37
CA ALA A 884 -1.92 -45.36 9.98
C ALA A 884 -0.54 -44.76 9.71
N VAL A 885 0.22 -44.44 10.76
CA VAL A 885 1.65 -44.10 10.68
C VAL A 885 2.52 -45.36 10.71
N SER A 886 3.84 -45.18 10.57
CA SER A 886 4.79 -46.30 10.51
C SER A 886 4.46 -47.42 11.50
N ASN A 887 4.45 -48.66 11.04
CA ASN A 887 4.06 -49.87 11.76
C ASN A 887 2.57 -50.08 12.02
N ASN A 888 1.69 -49.57 11.16
CA ASN A 888 0.21 -49.74 11.27
C ASN A 888 -0.41 -49.16 12.56
N ARG A 889 0.29 -48.34 13.30
CA ARG A 889 -0.28 -47.69 14.47
C ARG A 889 -1.16 -46.54 14.08
N CYS A 890 -2.32 -46.45 14.67
CA CYS A 890 -3.21 -45.30 14.54
C CYS A 890 -2.64 -44.11 15.30
N ILE A 891 -2.87 -42.89 14.77
CA ILE A 891 -2.54 -41.67 15.47
C ILE A 891 -3.57 -41.26 16.52
N ASP A 892 -4.74 -41.86 16.49
CA ASP A 892 -5.77 -41.70 17.50
C ASP A 892 -5.40 -42.46 18.75
N PRO A 893 -5.09 -41.81 19.89
CA PRO A 893 -4.75 -42.48 21.11
C PRO A 893 -5.88 -43.33 21.69
N GLU A 894 -7.11 -43.11 21.26
CA GLU A 894 -8.26 -43.90 21.66
C GLU A 894 -8.51 -45.13 20.77
N CYS A 895 -7.72 -45.28 19.69
CA CYS A 895 -7.83 -46.42 18.79
C CYS A 895 -7.03 -47.63 19.31
N LYS A 896 -7.65 -48.82 19.31
CA LYS A 896 -7.00 -50.08 19.72
C LYS A 896 -5.69 -50.42 18.96
N SER A 897 -5.31 -49.66 17.94
CA SER A 897 -4.06 -49.82 17.17
C SER A 897 -3.11 -48.62 17.34
N SER A 898 -3.33 -47.80 18.34
CA SER A 898 -2.46 -46.60 18.66
C SER A 898 -1.16 -47.05 19.32
#